data_e355cd7f218e63c4294f375be65b99c6
#
_entry.id   e355cd7f218e63c4294f375be65b99c6
#
_cell.length_a   1.000
_cell.length_b   1.000
_cell.length_c   1.000
_cell.angle_alpha   90.00
_cell.angle_beta   90.00
_cell.angle_gamma   90.00
#
_symmetry.space_group_name_H-M   'P 1'
#
loop_
_entity.id
_entity.type
_entity.pdbx_description
1 polymer ?
#
loop_
_entity_poly.entity_id
_entity_poly.type
_entity_poly.pdbx_seq_one_letter_code
_entity_poly.pdbx_strand_id
1 'polypeptide(L)'
;MFRKNLLVSGLVLAIASVSASSVAARPFTAEMMATLDRVSDPRLSPDGRLVLFDVRSVDFPANKSHHSLWLAETDGKSAPRRLAVSDDGASSGRWSADGKRIYFLSGRKDGVDQVFMTDLKGESATQVTSLPTDVGAFKLAHDGKTLVVALAVLPECPDLACSEEKLAARKAAKTSGVVYDRLFVRHWDSWADGRRNHLFALSLDDNGVAAGKPTDLMPGFDGDSPTKPFGDDEDFAISPDSKDLVFSAKIAGRDEAWSTNFDLFAVPLDAGRKPADLTEANKAWDAAPAFSSDGKWAAYRAMKRPGFEADRFAVILHDEATGKEREVAPDWDRSAQSVKWGADNRTLYVTAEDVGQDRLFAIDSQSGKVSALTGSGHVSGFDVGADKLVFAADDLSHPAQIFVADLKGTKVKALTSFNADKLAGVEWGETEQFAFAGWNNEIVHGYVVKPAGFEAGKRYPVAFLIHGGPQGSFGNLFHYRWNAEAFAGAGYAVVMIDFHGSTGYGQAFTDAISRHWGDRPLEDLQKGWQFALAKYPFLDADRACALGGSYGGFMINWIAGNWNQPWKCLVNHDGIYDTRFMGTSTEELWFAEWENGGMPWDQGADYTIFNPAEHVAAWSKPELVVEGGKDYRVPLEEAISTFTALQRKGVPSKFLYFPDENHWVLKPQNVVQWYSEVTGWLDRWTGVK
;
A
#
# COMPACT_ATOMS: atom_id res chain seq x y z
N MET A 1 14.28 -92.08 22.36
CA MET A 1 14.66 -90.88 23.12
C MET A 1 15.24 -89.88 22.19
N PHE A 2 14.41 -88.95 21.67
CA PHE A 2 14.84 -87.93 20.72
C PHE A 2 14.68 -86.53 21.34
N ARG A 3 15.77 -85.82 21.45
CA ARG A 3 15.74 -84.39 21.81
C ARG A 3 15.54 -83.56 20.51
N LYS A 4 14.52 -82.69 20.50
CA LYS A 4 14.32 -81.68 19.45
C LYS A 4 14.99 -80.37 19.88
N ASN A 5 15.93 -79.94 19.06
CA ASN A 5 16.49 -78.56 19.20
C ASN A 5 15.57 -77.59 18.50
N LEU A 6 15.09 -76.56 19.21
CA LEU A 6 14.43 -75.36 18.62
C LEU A 6 15.52 -74.31 18.35
N LEU A 7 15.68 -73.96 17.12
CA LEU A 7 16.41 -72.73 16.70
C LEU A 7 15.44 -71.54 16.78
N VAL A 8 15.78 -70.60 17.61
CA VAL A 8 15.10 -69.29 17.68
C VAL A 8 15.89 -68.33 16.81
N SER A 9 15.33 -67.95 15.63
CA SER A 9 15.86 -66.87 14.77
C SER A 9 15.44 -65.52 15.33
N GLY A 10 16.38 -64.77 15.90
CA GLY A 10 16.18 -63.41 16.33
C GLY A 10 16.16 -62.43 15.14
N LEU A 11 15.02 -61.83 14.89
CA LEU A 11 14.87 -60.71 13.91
C LEU A 11 15.33 -59.42 14.59
N VAL A 12 16.49 -58.92 14.21
CA VAL A 12 16.98 -57.59 14.65
C VAL A 12 16.27 -56.55 13.81
N LEU A 13 15.28 -55.82 14.38
CA LEU A 13 14.70 -54.62 13.78
C LEU A 13 15.71 -53.47 13.93
N ALA A 14 16.34 -53.08 12.85
CA ALA A 14 17.10 -51.81 12.78
C ALA A 14 16.11 -50.64 12.75
N ILE A 15 15.92 -49.97 13.89
CA ILE A 15 15.22 -48.69 13.95
C ILE A 15 16.16 -47.64 13.37
N ALA A 16 15.91 -47.25 12.10
CA ALA A 16 16.52 -46.05 11.52
C ALA A 16 15.96 -44.82 12.22
N SER A 17 16.72 -44.27 13.16
CA SER A 17 16.44 -42.96 13.74
C SER A 17 16.63 -41.91 12.66
N VAL A 18 15.54 -41.44 12.07
CA VAL A 18 15.56 -40.21 11.27
C VAL A 18 15.86 -39.08 12.25
N SER A 19 17.09 -38.65 12.29
CA SER A 19 17.49 -37.41 12.98
C SER A 19 16.83 -36.27 12.24
N ALA A 20 15.72 -35.75 12.74
CA ALA A 20 15.24 -34.46 12.32
C ALA A 20 16.33 -33.44 12.70
N SER A 21 17.05 -32.93 11.72
CA SER A 21 17.96 -31.82 11.93
C SER A 21 17.14 -30.64 12.45
N SER A 22 17.28 -30.30 13.74
CA SER A 22 16.71 -29.06 14.27
C SER A 22 17.34 -27.91 13.52
N VAL A 23 16.55 -27.15 12.78
CA VAL A 23 17.02 -25.87 12.21
C VAL A 23 17.39 -24.99 13.39
N ALA A 24 18.64 -24.48 13.41
CA ALA A 24 19.08 -23.61 14.48
C ALA A 24 18.23 -22.32 14.49
N ALA A 25 17.81 -21.92 15.68
CA ALA A 25 17.10 -20.68 15.90
C ALA A 25 17.94 -19.49 15.42
N ARG A 26 17.32 -18.54 14.72
CA ARG A 26 17.98 -17.36 14.16
C ARG A 26 17.06 -16.14 14.14
N PRO A 27 17.59 -14.93 14.36
CA PRO A 27 16.79 -13.71 14.28
C PRO A 27 16.33 -13.43 12.85
N PHE A 28 15.22 -12.72 12.70
CA PHE A 28 14.79 -12.15 11.43
C PHE A 28 15.69 -10.97 11.05
N THR A 29 16.09 -10.88 9.78
CA THR A 29 17.01 -9.84 9.30
C THR A 29 16.44 -9.06 8.11
N ALA A 30 17.02 -7.87 7.87
CA ALA A 30 16.66 -7.06 6.72
C ALA A 30 16.97 -7.76 5.38
N GLU A 31 18.04 -8.56 5.30
CA GLU A 31 18.37 -9.36 4.12
C GLU A 31 17.30 -10.44 3.87
N MET A 32 16.82 -11.11 4.93
CA MET A 32 15.70 -12.04 4.81
C MET A 32 14.47 -11.31 4.28
N MET A 33 14.07 -10.20 4.91
CA MET A 33 12.93 -9.39 4.51
C MET A 33 13.01 -8.95 3.04
N ALA A 34 14.16 -8.44 2.61
CA ALA A 34 14.38 -7.96 1.26
C ALA A 34 14.26 -9.05 0.19
N THR A 35 14.43 -10.33 0.57
CA THR A 35 14.39 -11.48 -0.34
C THR A 35 13.10 -12.30 -0.27
N LEU A 36 12.13 -11.90 0.55
CA LEU A 36 10.85 -12.60 0.66
C LEU A 36 10.01 -12.43 -0.61
N ASP A 37 9.35 -13.51 -0.98
CA ASP A 37 8.30 -13.49 -2.00
C ASP A 37 7.05 -12.81 -1.41
N ARG A 38 6.43 -11.93 -2.20
CA ARG A 38 5.25 -11.16 -1.79
C ARG A 38 4.05 -11.59 -2.58
N VAL A 39 3.06 -12.10 -1.89
CA VAL A 39 1.82 -12.64 -2.48
C VAL A 39 0.74 -11.58 -2.45
N SER A 40 0.01 -11.38 -3.56
CA SER A 40 -1.01 -10.33 -3.70
C SER A 40 -2.05 -10.66 -4.77
N ASP A 41 -3.04 -9.79 -4.91
CA ASP A 41 -4.06 -9.76 -5.98
C ASP A 41 -4.78 -11.10 -6.20
N PRO A 42 -5.43 -11.68 -5.15
CA PRO A 42 -6.19 -12.91 -5.31
C PRO A 42 -7.46 -12.70 -6.13
N ARG A 43 -7.67 -13.53 -7.17
CA ARG A 43 -8.83 -13.47 -8.07
C ARG A 43 -9.46 -14.86 -8.21
N LEU A 44 -10.71 -14.99 -7.80
CA LEU A 44 -11.47 -16.23 -7.96
C LEU A 44 -11.82 -16.51 -9.42
N SER A 45 -11.70 -17.77 -9.84
CA SER A 45 -12.28 -18.18 -11.11
C SER A 45 -13.80 -18.03 -11.08
N PRO A 46 -14.48 -17.83 -12.23
CA PRO A 46 -15.95 -17.68 -12.28
C PRO A 46 -16.71 -18.85 -11.64
N ASP A 47 -16.15 -20.05 -11.67
CA ASP A 47 -16.73 -21.25 -11.05
C ASP A 47 -16.31 -21.43 -9.58
N GLY A 48 -15.51 -20.54 -9.03
CA GLY A 48 -15.04 -20.52 -7.64
C GLY A 48 -14.08 -21.67 -7.27
N ARG A 49 -13.55 -22.44 -8.24
CA ARG A 49 -12.68 -23.59 -7.95
C ARG A 49 -11.20 -23.25 -7.87
N LEU A 50 -10.78 -22.19 -8.54
CA LEU A 50 -9.39 -21.76 -8.60
C LEU A 50 -9.24 -20.34 -8.08
N VAL A 51 -8.07 -20.04 -7.52
CA VAL A 51 -7.60 -18.69 -7.21
C VAL A 51 -6.38 -18.41 -8.07
N LEU A 52 -6.45 -17.35 -8.85
CA LEU A 52 -5.31 -16.75 -9.54
C LEU A 52 -4.73 -15.67 -8.62
N PHE A 53 -3.41 -15.58 -8.49
CA PHE A 53 -2.76 -14.54 -7.67
C PHE A 53 -1.37 -14.23 -8.20
N ASP A 54 -0.88 -13.05 -7.84
CA ASP A 54 0.45 -12.55 -8.18
C ASP A 54 1.47 -12.88 -7.09
N VAL A 55 2.69 -13.20 -7.49
CA VAL A 55 3.84 -13.35 -6.60
C VAL A 55 4.99 -12.50 -7.14
N ARG A 56 5.38 -11.48 -6.38
CA ARG A 56 6.58 -10.72 -6.63
C ARG A 56 7.76 -11.38 -5.91
N SER A 57 8.71 -11.91 -6.67
CA SER A 57 9.98 -12.44 -6.16
C SER A 57 11.13 -11.47 -6.42
N VAL A 58 12.22 -11.61 -5.65
CA VAL A 58 13.37 -10.72 -5.69
C VAL A 58 14.60 -11.46 -6.19
N ASP A 59 15.19 -10.98 -7.27
CA ASP A 59 16.57 -11.28 -7.66
C ASP A 59 17.48 -10.28 -6.96
N PHE A 60 17.95 -10.65 -5.76
CA PHE A 60 18.75 -9.77 -4.92
C PHE A 60 20.09 -9.40 -5.56
N PRO A 61 20.87 -10.34 -6.18
CA PRO A 61 22.08 -10.01 -6.92
C PRO A 61 21.87 -9.01 -8.05
N ALA A 62 20.78 -9.14 -8.82
CA ALA A 62 20.45 -8.21 -9.90
C ALA A 62 19.79 -6.91 -9.39
N ASN A 63 19.44 -6.81 -8.10
CA ASN A 63 18.71 -5.71 -7.49
C ASN A 63 17.38 -5.42 -8.20
N LYS A 64 16.65 -6.47 -8.58
CA LYS A 64 15.40 -6.42 -9.35
C LYS A 64 14.32 -7.30 -8.75
N SER A 65 13.08 -7.02 -9.13
CA SER A 65 11.93 -7.86 -8.81
C SER A 65 11.32 -8.43 -10.08
N HIS A 66 10.70 -9.60 -9.95
CA HIS A 66 9.98 -10.29 -11.01
C HIS A 66 8.57 -10.65 -10.53
N HIS A 67 7.59 -10.46 -11.40
CA HIS A 67 6.21 -10.86 -11.15
C HIS A 67 5.91 -12.20 -11.83
N SER A 68 5.15 -13.03 -11.15
CA SER A 68 4.72 -14.33 -11.66
C SER A 68 3.29 -14.64 -11.23
N LEU A 69 2.52 -15.24 -12.11
CA LEU A 69 1.15 -15.68 -11.85
C LEU A 69 1.12 -17.12 -11.36
N TRP A 70 0.30 -17.36 -10.36
CA TRP A 70 0.11 -18.64 -9.71
C TRP A 70 -1.36 -19.02 -9.64
N LEU A 71 -1.65 -20.32 -9.63
CA LEU A 71 -2.97 -20.87 -9.41
C LEU A 71 -2.97 -21.80 -8.19
N ALA A 72 -4.01 -21.68 -7.37
CA ALA A 72 -4.32 -22.59 -6.28
C ALA A 72 -5.75 -23.11 -6.40
N GLU A 73 -5.99 -24.36 -6.01
CA GLU A 73 -7.34 -24.91 -5.85
C GLU A 73 -7.97 -24.41 -4.55
N THR A 74 -9.22 -23.93 -4.58
CA THR A 74 -9.90 -23.39 -3.39
C THR A 74 -10.20 -24.46 -2.33
N ASP A 75 -10.19 -25.77 -2.69
CA ASP A 75 -10.31 -26.84 -1.72
C ASP A 75 -8.98 -27.10 -0.96
N GLY A 76 -7.87 -26.54 -1.45
CA GLY A 76 -6.53 -26.60 -0.87
C GLY A 76 -5.98 -28.01 -0.68
N LYS A 77 -6.34 -28.94 -1.57
CA LYS A 77 -5.80 -30.30 -1.55
C LYS A 77 -4.48 -30.44 -2.29
N SER A 78 -4.27 -29.59 -3.30
CA SER A 78 -3.04 -29.54 -4.09
C SER A 78 -2.22 -28.28 -3.73
N ALA A 79 -0.91 -28.38 -3.89
CA ALA A 79 -0.04 -27.21 -3.76
C ALA A 79 -0.31 -26.20 -4.88
N PRO A 80 -0.14 -24.90 -4.62
CA PRO A 80 -0.19 -23.88 -5.66
C PRO A 80 0.84 -24.16 -6.76
N ARG A 81 0.49 -23.83 -8.00
CA ARG A 81 1.39 -23.97 -9.14
C ARG A 81 1.64 -22.65 -9.84
N ARG A 82 2.88 -22.40 -10.19
CA ARG A 82 3.29 -21.27 -11.00
C ARG A 82 2.92 -21.54 -12.47
N LEU A 83 2.44 -20.51 -13.18
CA LEU A 83 2.21 -20.58 -14.62
C LEU A 83 3.54 -20.36 -15.37
N ALA A 84 3.90 -21.26 -16.30
CA ALA A 84 5.18 -21.18 -17.02
C ALA A 84 5.30 -19.90 -17.87
N VAL A 85 4.17 -19.35 -18.35
CA VAL A 85 4.17 -18.02 -19.03
C VAL A 85 4.83 -16.92 -18.22
N SER A 86 4.98 -17.08 -16.91
CA SER A 86 5.63 -16.10 -16.03
C SER A 86 7.16 -16.10 -16.11
N ASP A 87 7.79 -17.00 -16.87
CA ASP A 87 9.25 -17.02 -17.04
C ASP A 87 9.77 -15.72 -17.68
N ASP A 88 8.95 -15.09 -18.52
CA ASP A 88 9.22 -13.79 -19.14
C ASP A 88 8.56 -12.61 -18.38
N GLY A 89 8.10 -12.81 -17.16
CA GLY A 89 7.34 -11.86 -16.38
C GLY A 89 5.84 -11.85 -16.72
N ALA A 90 5.00 -11.88 -15.70
CA ALA A 90 3.55 -11.78 -15.83
C ALA A 90 2.94 -11.22 -14.56
N SER A 91 2.04 -10.23 -14.67
CA SER A 91 1.37 -9.57 -13.56
C SER A 91 -0.09 -9.25 -13.90
N SER A 92 -0.85 -8.81 -12.91
CA SER A 92 -2.24 -8.33 -13.07
C SER A 92 -3.14 -9.36 -13.77
N GLY A 93 -3.11 -10.61 -13.30
CA GLY A 93 -3.88 -11.71 -13.91
C GLY A 93 -5.39 -11.49 -13.78
N ARG A 94 -6.14 -11.66 -14.89
CA ARG A 94 -7.61 -11.52 -14.93
C ARG A 94 -8.24 -12.70 -15.68
N TRP A 95 -9.33 -13.22 -15.14
CA TRP A 95 -10.07 -14.29 -15.75
C TRP A 95 -10.88 -13.84 -16.97
N SER A 96 -10.98 -14.69 -18.00
CA SER A 96 -12.05 -14.59 -18.98
C SER A 96 -13.40 -14.91 -18.32
N ALA A 97 -14.51 -14.38 -18.85
CA ALA A 97 -15.86 -14.62 -18.32
C ALA A 97 -16.23 -16.10 -18.24
N ASP A 98 -15.73 -16.94 -19.18
CA ASP A 98 -15.95 -18.39 -19.20
C ASP A 98 -14.96 -19.19 -18.33
N GLY A 99 -14.01 -18.50 -17.66
CA GLY A 99 -13.00 -19.11 -16.81
C GLY A 99 -11.97 -20.01 -17.50
N LYS A 100 -11.88 -19.97 -18.83
CA LYS A 100 -10.98 -20.85 -19.58
C LYS A 100 -9.65 -20.20 -19.95
N ARG A 101 -9.57 -18.88 -19.87
CA ARG A 101 -8.37 -18.09 -20.20
C ARG A 101 -8.01 -17.15 -19.06
N ILE A 102 -6.74 -16.83 -19.01
CA ILE A 102 -6.17 -15.83 -18.09
C ILE A 102 -5.50 -14.78 -18.95
N TYR A 103 -5.93 -13.53 -18.81
CA TYR A 103 -5.31 -12.36 -19.39
C TYR A 103 -4.35 -11.75 -18.37
N PHE A 104 -3.22 -11.16 -18.83
CA PHE A 104 -2.20 -10.62 -17.94
C PHE A 104 -1.31 -9.59 -18.63
N LEU A 105 -0.64 -8.76 -17.87
CA LEU A 105 0.35 -7.79 -18.35
C LEU A 105 1.74 -8.44 -18.43
N SER A 106 2.49 -8.11 -19.47
CA SER A 106 3.87 -8.51 -19.63
C SER A 106 4.62 -7.64 -20.63
N GLY A 107 5.85 -7.26 -20.28
CA GLY A 107 6.81 -6.60 -21.19
C GLY A 107 7.71 -7.57 -21.96
N ARG A 108 7.32 -8.84 -22.10
CA ARG A 108 8.13 -9.92 -22.73
C ARG A 108 8.58 -9.64 -24.15
N LYS A 109 7.88 -8.74 -24.85
CA LYS A 109 8.21 -8.34 -26.20
C LYS A 109 8.60 -6.87 -26.19
N ASP A 110 9.83 -6.59 -26.56
CA ASP A 110 10.39 -5.25 -26.73
C ASP A 110 10.42 -4.39 -25.44
N GLY A 111 10.12 -4.98 -24.27
CA GLY A 111 10.10 -4.29 -22.97
C GLY A 111 8.90 -3.33 -22.80
N VAL A 112 7.88 -3.42 -23.65
CA VAL A 112 6.65 -2.63 -23.57
C VAL A 112 5.55 -3.52 -22.99
N ASP A 113 4.95 -3.11 -21.87
CA ASP A 113 3.89 -3.87 -21.24
C ASP A 113 2.63 -3.91 -22.10
N GLN A 114 2.24 -5.12 -22.48
CA GLN A 114 1.06 -5.41 -23.29
C GLN A 114 0.18 -6.44 -22.59
N VAL A 115 -1.08 -6.53 -22.99
CA VAL A 115 -1.96 -7.61 -22.56
C VAL A 115 -1.63 -8.87 -23.35
N PHE A 116 -1.40 -9.96 -22.63
CA PHE A 116 -1.27 -11.33 -23.14
C PHE A 116 -2.36 -12.21 -22.57
N MET A 117 -2.57 -13.37 -23.15
CA MET A 117 -3.46 -14.39 -22.59
C MET A 117 -2.84 -15.78 -22.66
N THR A 118 -3.30 -16.66 -21.79
CA THR A 118 -2.95 -18.08 -21.72
C THR A 118 -4.16 -18.93 -21.36
N ASP A 119 -4.08 -20.23 -21.58
CA ASP A 119 -5.04 -21.20 -21.03
C ASP A 119 -4.71 -21.55 -19.57
N LEU A 120 -5.53 -22.42 -18.95
CA LEU A 120 -5.31 -22.83 -17.57
C LEU A 120 -4.04 -23.69 -17.38
N LYS A 121 -3.41 -24.20 -18.42
CA LYS A 121 -2.11 -24.88 -18.31
C LYS A 121 -0.99 -23.88 -18.08
N GLY A 122 -1.10 -22.70 -18.71
CA GLY A 122 -0.15 -21.63 -18.55
C GLY A 122 1.21 -21.89 -19.20
N GLU A 123 1.25 -22.74 -20.25
CA GLU A 123 2.50 -23.13 -20.91
C GLU A 123 2.91 -22.18 -22.03
N SER A 124 1.94 -21.52 -22.66
CA SER A 124 2.16 -20.59 -23.79
C SER A 124 1.34 -19.32 -23.65
N ALA A 125 1.90 -18.21 -24.11
CA ALA A 125 1.24 -16.92 -24.13
C ALA A 125 0.90 -16.48 -25.56
N THR A 126 -0.32 -15.95 -25.75
CA THR A 126 -0.74 -15.28 -26.96
C THR A 126 -0.81 -13.78 -26.70
N GLN A 127 -0.17 -12.98 -27.54
CA GLN A 127 -0.26 -11.51 -27.43
C GLN A 127 -1.66 -11.06 -27.82
N VAL A 128 -2.30 -10.27 -26.95
CA VAL A 128 -3.66 -9.73 -27.16
C VAL A 128 -3.58 -8.34 -27.74
N THR A 129 -2.73 -7.46 -27.19
CA THR A 129 -2.57 -6.07 -27.65
C THR A 129 -1.19 -5.86 -28.28
N SER A 130 -1.11 -4.92 -29.22
CA SER A 130 0.14 -4.42 -29.81
C SER A 130 0.03 -2.91 -29.95
N LEU A 131 0.23 -2.21 -28.84
CA LEU A 131 0.05 -0.77 -28.70
C LEU A 131 1.41 -0.07 -28.60
N PRO A 132 1.51 1.21 -28.98
CA PRO A 132 2.81 1.91 -29.03
C PRO A 132 3.39 2.27 -27.64
N THR A 133 2.60 2.12 -26.59
CA THR A 133 2.98 2.46 -25.20
C THR A 133 2.55 1.36 -24.25
N ASP A 134 3.07 1.40 -23.02
CA ASP A 134 2.71 0.45 -21.97
C ASP A 134 1.21 0.51 -21.67
N VAL A 135 0.63 -0.67 -21.45
CA VAL A 135 -0.69 -0.83 -20.84
C VAL A 135 -0.52 -0.80 -19.33
N GLY A 136 -1.01 0.25 -18.68
CA GLY A 136 -0.89 0.43 -17.22
C GLY A 136 -1.90 -0.39 -16.42
N ALA A 137 -3.12 -0.55 -16.93
CA ALA A 137 -4.19 -1.34 -16.33
C ALA A 137 -5.15 -1.85 -17.43
N PHE A 138 -5.94 -2.89 -17.13
CA PHE A 138 -6.95 -3.38 -18.06
C PHE A 138 -8.11 -4.10 -17.37
N LYS A 139 -9.28 -4.10 -18.03
CA LYS A 139 -10.44 -4.91 -17.66
C LYS A 139 -11.11 -5.52 -18.90
N LEU A 140 -11.61 -6.74 -18.75
CA LEU A 140 -12.46 -7.40 -19.74
C LEU A 140 -13.93 -7.07 -19.48
N ALA A 141 -14.68 -6.73 -20.52
CA ALA A 141 -16.12 -6.60 -20.44
C ALA A 141 -16.78 -7.97 -20.16
N HIS A 142 -17.95 -7.95 -19.55
CA HIS A 142 -18.65 -9.16 -19.12
C HIS A 142 -19.07 -10.05 -20.30
N ASP A 143 -19.27 -9.47 -21.48
CA ASP A 143 -19.60 -10.20 -22.72
C ASP A 143 -18.38 -10.91 -23.36
N GLY A 144 -17.16 -10.64 -22.83
CA GLY A 144 -15.90 -11.17 -23.35
C GLY A 144 -15.48 -10.66 -24.73
N LYS A 145 -16.11 -9.59 -25.23
CA LYS A 145 -15.86 -9.06 -26.58
C LYS A 145 -15.14 -7.70 -26.57
N THR A 146 -15.04 -7.06 -25.44
CA THR A 146 -14.38 -5.77 -25.29
C THR A 146 -13.33 -5.84 -24.19
N LEU A 147 -12.16 -5.30 -24.49
CA LEU A 147 -11.06 -5.06 -23.55
C LEU A 147 -10.91 -3.56 -23.35
N VAL A 148 -10.97 -3.09 -22.12
CA VAL A 148 -10.63 -1.71 -21.75
C VAL A 148 -9.20 -1.70 -21.24
N VAL A 149 -8.36 -0.79 -21.76
CA VAL A 149 -6.95 -0.63 -21.35
C VAL A 149 -6.66 0.82 -21.00
N ALA A 150 -5.76 1.06 -20.05
CA ALA A 150 -5.25 2.37 -19.69
C ALA A 150 -3.92 2.63 -20.41
N LEU A 151 -3.82 3.76 -21.10
CA LEU A 151 -2.62 4.19 -21.84
C LEU A 151 -2.25 5.61 -21.47
N ALA A 152 -0.95 5.90 -21.32
CA ALA A 152 -0.46 7.25 -21.09
C ALA A 152 -0.31 8.00 -22.43
N VAL A 153 -1.16 9.01 -22.66
CA VAL A 153 -1.27 9.76 -23.94
C VAL A 153 -1.21 11.26 -23.72
N LEU A 154 -0.99 12.02 -24.80
CA LEU A 154 -1.11 13.48 -24.78
C LEU A 154 -2.58 13.87 -25.07
N PRO A 155 -3.30 14.52 -24.14
CA PRO A 155 -4.74 14.79 -24.27
C PRO A 155 -5.12 15.66 -25.50
N GLU A 156 -4.19 16.49 -25.96
CA GLU A 156 -4.37 17.32 -27.14
C GLU A 156 -4.26 16.54 -28.47
N CYS A 157 -3.84 15.27 -28.42
CA CYS A 157 -3.72 14.42 -29.61
C CYS A 157 -5.04 13.71 -29.92
N PRO A 158 -5.47 13.65 -31.18
CA PRO A 158 -6.70 12.97 -31.59
C PRO A 158 -6.57 11.44 -31.63
N ASP A 159 -5.33 10.92 -31.61
CA ASP A 159 -5.05 9.48 -31.67
C ASP A 159 -3.66 9.14 -31.10
N LEU A 160 -3.39 7.83 -30.95
CA LEU A 160 -2.12 7.32 -30.41
C LEU A 160 -0.92 7.69 -31.28
N ALA A 161 -1.09 7.74 -32.62
CA ALA A 161 0.01 8.05 -33.54
C ALA A 161 0.52 9.49 -33.34
N CYS A 162 -0.39 10.45 -33.13
CA CYS A 162 -0.03 11.82 -32.78
C CYS A 162 0.76 11.89 -31.45
N SER A 163 0.32 11.17 -30.42
CA SER A 163 1.04 11.12 -29.14
C SER A 163 2.44 10.54 -29.32
N GLU A 164 2.57 9.44 -30.07
CA GLU A 164 3.84 8.79 -30.36
C GLU A 164 4.80 9.74 -31.10
N GLU A 165 4.31 10.38 -32.19
CA GLU A 165 5.11 11.33 -32.99
C GLU A 165 5.64 12.49 -32.11
N LYS A 166 4.76 13.12 -31.32
CA LYS A 166 5.16 14.23 -30.43
C LYS A 166 6.15 13.81 -29.37
N LEU A 167 5.95 12.64 -28.74
CA LEU A 167 6.88 12.10 -27.72
C LEU A 167 8.24 11.75 -28.35
N ALA A 168 8.24 11.13 -29.54
CA ALA A 168 9.46 10.83 -30.28
C ALA A 168 10.22 12.12 -30.68
N ALA A 169 9.50 13.16 -31.12
CA ALA A 169 10.08 14.46 -31.44
C ALA A 169 10.72 15.13 -30.21
N ARG A 170 10.06 15.07 -29.04
CA ARG A 170 10.63 15.56 -27.77
C ARG A 170 11.90 14.81 -27.41
N LYS A 171 11.91 13.47 -27.51
CA LYS A 171 13.07 12.63 -27.24
C LYS A 171 14.25 12.91 -28.18
N ALA A 172 13.97 13.25 -29.44
CA ALA A 172 14.97 13.58 -30.44
C ALA A 172 15.48 15.02 -30.34
N ALA A 173 14.84 15.90 -29.60
CA ALA A 173 15.24 17.28 -29.42
C ALA A 173 16.64 17.38 -28.79
N LYS A 174 17.43 18.35 -29.27
CA LYS A 174 18.77 18.60 -28.70
C LYS A 174 18.74 19.52 -27.48
N THR A 175 17.63 20.20 -27.26
CA THR A 175 17.41 21.04 -26.08
C THR A 175 16.82 20.21 -24.97
N SER A 176 17.22 20.45 -23.73
CA SER A 176 16.72 19.72 -22.53
C SER A 176 15.79 20.53 -21.64
N GLY A 177 15.60 21.84 -21.98
CA GLY A 177 14.72 22.71 -21.20
C GLY A 177 13.24 22.34 -21.38
N VAL A 178 12.51 22.21 -20.26
CA VAL A 178 11.04 22.00 -20.24
C VAL A 178 10.39 23.25 -19.67
N VAL A 179 9.31 23.73 -20.30
CA VAL A 179 8.56 24.89 -19.83
C VAL A 179 7.26 24.40 -19.20
N TYR A 180 7.02 24.80 -17.98
CA TYR A 180 5.76 24.57 -17.26
C TYR A 180 5.07 25.91 -17.02
N ASP A 181 3.79 25.98 -17.25
CA ASP A 181 2.94 27.16 -17.03
C ASP A 181 1.85 26.93 -15.98
N ARG A 182 1.77 25.72 -15.46
CA ARG A 182 0.89 25.29 -14.35
C ARG A 182 1.51 24.16 -13.53
N LEU A 183 0.98 23.91 -12.34
CA LEU A 183 1.23 22.71 -11.55
C LEU A 183 0.31 21.55 -12.05
N PHE A 184 0.70 20.25 -11.93
CA PHE A 184 1.95 19.85 -11.31
C PHE A 184 3.14 20.00 -12.25
N VAL A 185 4.28 20.43 -11.73
CA VAL A 185 5.56 20.29 -12.47
C VAL A 185 6.19 18.94 -12.21
N ARG A 186 5.87 18.32 -11.06
CA ARG A 186 6.30 16.98 -10.64
C ARG A 186 5.24 16.38 -9.72
N HIS A 187 5.13 15.06 -9.70
CA HIS A 187 4.18 14.33 -8.86
C HIS A 187 4.83 13.03 -8.39
N TRP A 188 4.82 12.77 -7.09
CA TRP A 188 5.42 11.65 -6.40
C TRP A 188 6.95 11.53 -6.62
N ASP A 189 7.41 10.93 -7.72
CA ASP A 189 8.83 10.69 -8.05
C ASP A 189 9.19 11.08 -9.50
N SER A 190 8.26 11.67 -10.21
CA SER A 190 8.39 11.93 -11.64
C SER A 190 8.05 13.38 -12.01
N TRP A 191 8.81 13.93 -12.96
CA TRP A 191 8.48 15.21 -13.57
C TRP A 191 7.34 15.04 -14.59
N ALA A 192 6.41 15.98 -14.59
CA ALA A 192 5.29 15.96 -15.54
C ALA A 192 5.79 16.08 -16.99
N ASP A 193 5.38 15.16 -17.83
CA ASP A 193 5.69 15.14 -19.27
C ASP A 193 4.50 15.47 -20.16
N GLY A 194 3.38 15.84 -19.53
CA GLY A 194 2.13 16.25 -20.20
C GLY A 194 1.22 15.09 -20.58
N ARG A 195 1.62 13.84 -20.33
CA ARG A 195 0.76 12.68 -20.57
C ARG A 195 -0.28 12.51 -19.47
N ARG A 196 -1.48 12.04 -19.88
CA ARG A 196 -2.56 11.60 -19.01
C ARG A 196 -2.85 10.12 -19.24
N ASN A 197 -3.29 9.43 -18.21
CA ASN A 197 -3.80 8.07 -18.34
C ASN A 197 -5.22 8.15 -18.91
N HIS A 198 -5.44 7.65 -20.12
CA HIS A 198 -6.75 7.55 -20.73
C HIS A 198 -7.16 6.09 -20.88
N LEU A 199 -8.46 5.84 -20.81
CA LEU A 199 -9.07 4.53 -21.02
C LEU A 199 -9.44 4.38 -22.51
N PHE A 200 -9.06 3.24 -23.08
CA PHE A 200 -9.33 2.88 -24.48
C PHE A 200 -10.10 1.57 -24.55
N ALA A 201 -11.13 1.51 -25.37
CA ALA A 201 -11.84 0.28 -25.69
C ALA A 201 -11.24 -0.39 -26.95
N LEU A 202 -11.02 -1.70 -26.88
CA LEU A 202 -10.60 -2.55 -27.99
C LEU A 202 -11.59 -3.70 -28.16
N SER A 203 -12.06 -3.93 -29.39
CA SER A 203 -12.84 -5.13 -29.70
C SER A 203 -11.94 -6.36 -29.69
N LEU A 204 -12.43 -7.47 -29.17
CA LEU A 204 -11.77 -8.76 -29.23
C LEU A 204 -12.42 -9.65 -30.31
N ASP A 205 -11.59 -10.36 -31.07
CA ASP A 205 -12.03 -11.38 -32.00
C ASP A 205 -12.48 -12.68 -31.28
N ASP A 206 -12.96 -13.66 -32.01
CA ASP A 206 -13.40 -14.96 -31.46
C ASP A 206 -12.27 -15.74 -30.75
N ASN A 207 -11.02 -15.40 -31.03
CA ASN A 207 -9.84 -15.96 -30.36
C ASN A 207 -9.48 -15.18 -29.08
N GLY A 208 -10.11 -14.04 -28.81
CA GLY A 208 -9.82 -13.16 -27.68
C GLY A 208 -8.63 -12.23 -27.90
N VAL A 209 -8.24 -11.99 -29.15
CA VAL A 209 -7.17 -11.06 -29.56
C VAL A 209 -7.79 -9.73 -29.98
N ALA A 210 -7.14 -8.62 -29.63
CA ALA A 210 -7.61 -7.29 -29.98
C ALA A 210 -7.61 -7.10 -31.52
N ALA A 211 -8.72 -6.59 -32.05
CA ALA A 211 -8.94 -6.34 -33.45
C ALA A 211 -9.39 -4.89 -33.69
N GLY A 212 -8.93 -4.30 -34.77
CA GLY A 212 -9.27 -2.91 -35.11
C GLY A 212 -8.41 -1.88 -34.41
N LYS A 213 -8.87 -0.63 -34.43
CA LYS A 213 -8.20 0.50 -33.77
C LYS A 213 -8.76 0.68 -32.34
N PRO A 214 -7.90 1.04 -31.37
CA PRO A 214 -8.36 1.45 -30.06
C PRO A 214 -9.29 2.68 -30.15
N THR A 215 -10.38 2.67 -29.40
CA THR A 215 -11.30 3.81 -29.27
C THR A 215 -10.99 4.54 -27.97
N ASP A 216 -10.56 5.80 -28.05
CA ASP A 216 -10.36 6.65 -26.88
C ASP A 216 -11.73 6.96 -26.23
N LEU A 217 -11.90 6.59 -24.98
CA LEU A 217 -13.11 6.84 -24.19
C LEU A 217 -13.06 8.21 -23.50
N MET A 218 -11.90 8.87 -23.50
CA MET A 218 -11.66 10.13 -22.82
C MET A 218 -11.11 11.23 -23.77
N PRO A 219 -11.60 11.40 -25.00
CA PRO A 219 -10.98 12.29 -25.98
C PRO A 219 -11.00 13.74 -25.51
N GLY A 220 -9.79 14.36 -25.44
CA GLY A 220 -9.62 15.73 -24.97
C GLY A 220 -9.85 15.94 -23.47
N PHE A 221 -9.84 14.89 -22.68
CA PHE A 221 -10.04 14.92 -21.24
C PHE A 221 -8.71 15.22 -20.51
N ASP A 222 -8.62 16.33 -19.79
CA ASP A 222 -7.41 16.72 -19.07
C ASP A 222 -7.40 16.15 -17.62
N GLY A 223 -7.48 14.85 -17.53
CA GLY A 223 -7.45 14.09 -16.26
C GLY A 223 -6.91 12.69 -16.47
N ASP A 224 -6.59 12.02 -15.39
CA ASP A 224 -6.04 10.68 -15.38
C ASP A 224 -7.07 9.64 -14.90
N SER A 225 -7.24 8.54 -15.63
CA SER A 225 -7.89 7.33 -15.16
C SER A 225 -7.16 6.10 -15.74
N PRO A 226 -6.58 5.22 -14.93
CA PRO A 226 -6.42 5.30 -13.46
C PRO A 226 -5.74 6.58 -12.98
N THR A 227 -6.10 7.00 -11.78
CA THR A 227 -5.64 8.25 -11.18
C THR A 227 -4.16 8.19 -10.81
N LYS A 228 -3.43 9.29 -10.93
CA LYS A 228 -2.03 9.35 -10.47
C LYS A 228 -1.99 9.76 -9.00
N PRO A 229 -0.97 9.28 -8.20
CA PRO A 229 0.14 8.42 -8.63
C PRO A 229 -0.14 6.91 -8.48
N PHE A 230 -1.20 6.48 -7.78
CA PHE A 230 -1.38 5.09 -7.31
C PHE A 230 -2.66 4.41 -7.82
N GLY A 231 -3.40 5.04 -8.72
CA GLY A 231 -4.61 4.45 -9.28
C GLY A 231 -4.33 3.17 -10.09
N ASP A 232 -5.29 2.26 -10.06
CA ASP A 232 -5.23 0.98 -10.75
C ASP A 232 -6.57 0.61 -11.41
N ASP A 233 -6.82 -0.68 -11.66
CA ASP A 233 -8.05 -1.14 -12.26
C ASP A 233 -9.30 -1.00 -11.35
N GLU A 234 -9.16 -0.64 -10.08
CA GLU A 234 -10.30 -0.31 -9.20
C GLU A 234 -10.88 1.08 -9.51
N ASP A 235 -10.14 1.96 -10.17
CA ASP A 235 -10.60 3.31 -10.54
C ASP A 235 -11.67 3.31 -11.64
N PHE A 236 -11.95 2.18 -12.29
CA PHE A 236 -12.98 2.10 -13.31
C PHE A 236 -13.75 0.78 -13.28
N ALA A 237 -15.01 0.81 -13.69
CA ALA A 237 -15.89 -0.34 -13.74
C ALA A 237 -16.70 -0.38 -15.03
N ILE A 238 -16.88 -1.57 -15.60
CA ILE A 238 -17.71 -1.81 -16.79
C ILE A 238 -19.09 -2.28 -16.30
N SER A 239 -20.16 -1.72 -16.89
CA SER A 239 -21.52 -2.13 -16.59
C SER A 239 -21.76 -3.62 -16.90
N PRO A 240 -22.61 -4.34 -16.15
CA PRO A 240 -22.86 -5.76 -16.38
C PRO A 240 -23.37 -6.12 -17.76
N ASP A 241 -24.05 -5.19 -18.46
CA ASP A 241 -24.50 -5.36 -19.86
C ASP A 241 -23.41 -5.02 -20.89
N SER A 242 -22.19 -4.68 -20.42
CA SER A 242 -21.03 -4.35 -21.27
C SER A 242 -21.22 -3.18 -22.21
N LYS A 243 -22.03 -2.18 -21.83
CA LYS A 243 -22.28 -1.00 -22.67
C LYS A 243 -21.62 0.25 -22.18
N ASP A 244 -21.56 0.47 -20.89
CA ASP A 244 -21.05 1.68 -20.28
C ASP A 244 -19.84 1.38 -19.38
N LEU A 245 -18.97 2.39 -19.27
CA LEU A 245 -17.84 2.44 -18.36
C LEU A 245 -18.07 3.59 -17.37
N VAL A 246 -17.86 3.34 -16.08
CA VAL A 246 -17.76 4.39 -15.05
C VAL A 246 -16.33 4.43 -14.53
N PHE A 247 -15.75 5.62 -14.42
CA PHE A 247 -14.37 5.79 -13.99
C PHE A 247 -14.20 7.02 -13.08
N SER A 248 -13.24 6.97 -12.16
CA SER A 248 -12.84 8.10 -11.31
C SER A 248 -11.76 8.92 -12.00
N ALA A 249 -11.90 10.24 -11.96
CA ALA A 249 -10.88 11.16 -12.47
C ALA A 249 -11.01 12.54 -11.83
N LYS A 250 -9.91 13.32 -11.84
CA LYS A 250 -9.88 14.71 -11.39
C LYS A 250 -9.72 15.65 -12.57
N ILE A 251 -10.70 16.58 -12.74
CA ILE A 251 -10.62 17.68 -13.69
C ILE A 251 -10.65 18.99 -12.93
N ALA A 252 -9.51 19.48 -12.52
CA ALA A 252 -9.39 20.71 -11.74
C ALA A 252 -8.61 21.83 -12.46
N GLY A 253 -8.15 21.59 -13.70
CA GLY A 253 -7.43 22.58 -14.50
C GLY A 253 -6.19 23.11 -13.77
N ARG A 254 -6.18 24.42 -13.46
CA ARG A 254 -5.08 25.04 -12.72
C ARG A 254 -5.02 24.63 -11.25
N ASP A 255 -6.14 24.20 -10.69
CA ASP A 255 -6.29 23.89 -9.26
C ASP A 255 -5.91 22.44 -8.94
N GLU A 256 -5.44 21.68 -9.94
CA GLU A 256 -5.17 20.25 -9.83
C GLU A 256 -4.24 19.89 -8.64
N ALA A 257 -3.21 20.69 -8.39
CA ALA A 257 -2.21 20.43 -7.35
C ALA A 257 -2.71 20.74 -5.91
N TRP A 258 -3.86 21.42 -5.75
CA TRP A 258 -4.48 21.69 -4.45
C TRP A 258 -5.95 21.28 -4.35
N SER A 259 -6.47 20.58 -5.38
CA SER A 259 -7.81 20.01 -5.37
C SER A 259 -7.78 18.53 -5.03
N THR A 260 -8.70 18.09 -4.17
CA THR A 260 -8.99 16.66 -3.92
C THR A 260 -10.31 16.23 -4.58
N ASN A 261 -10.86 17.03 -5.50
CA ASN A 261 -12.13 16.74 -6.17
C ASN A 261 -11.93 15.73 -7.31
N PHE A 262 -12.06 14.45 -6.98
CA PHE A 262 -12.20 13.39 -7.97
C PHE A 262 -13.68 13.08 -8.13
N ASP A 263 -14.16 13.10 -9.37
CA ASP A 263 -15.55 12.78 -9.70
C ASP A 263 -15.64 11.44 -10.44
N LEU A 264 -16.82 10.82 -10.42
CA LEU A 264 -17.14 9.67 -11.26
C LEU A 264 -17.71 10.13 -12.60
N PHE A 265 -17.16 9.62 -13.67
CA PHE A 265 -17.60 9.90 -15.04
C PHE A 265 -18.14 8.63 -15.69
N ALA A 266 -19.23 8.75 -16.48
CA ALA A 266 -19.76 7.66 -17.27
C ALA A 266 -19.60 7.93 -18.78
N VAL A 267 -19.19 6.90 -19.53
CA VAL A 267 -19.04 6.94 -20.98
C VAL A 267 -19.45 5.60 -21.60
N PRO A 268 -20.17 5.57 -22.75
CA PRO A 268 -20.42 4.31 -23.44
C PRO A 268 -19.13 3.75 -24.04
N LEU A 269 -18.99 2.41 -24.05
CA LEU A 269 -17.79 1.73 -24.57
C LEU A 269 -17.55 1.95 -26.07
N ASP A 270 -18.57 2.39 -26.83
CA ASP A 270 -18.44 2.78 -28.24
C ASP A 270 -18.06 4.26 -28.44
N ALA A 271 -17.84 5.02 -27.34
CA ALA A 271 -17.58 6.45 -27.33
C ALA A 271 -18.64 7.30 -28.07
N GLY A 272 -19.86 6.82 -28.16
CA GLY A 272 -20.96 7.51 -28.84
C GLY A 272 -21.36 8.85 -28.23
N ARG A 273 -20.89 9.16 -27.02
CA ARG A 273 -20.99 10.44 -26.30
C ARG A 273 -19.72 10.70 -25.48
N LYS A 274 -19.49 11.94 -25.12
CA LYS A 274 -18.41 12.31 -24.19
C LYS A 274 -18.69 11.80 -22.78
N PRO A 275 -17.65 11.61 -21.92
CA PRO A 275 -17.85 11.33 -20.51
C PRO A 275 -18.77 12.36 -19.85
N ALA A 276 -19.73 11.87 -19.08
CA ALA A 276 -20.64 12.69 -18.29
C ALA A 276 -20.28 12.55 -16.82
N ASP A 277 -20.16 13.67 -16.12
CA ASP A 277 -19.92 13.73 -14.71
C ASP A 277 -21.17 13.27 -13.93
N LEU A 278 -21.03 12.28 -13.07
CA LEU A 278 -22.10 11.71 -12.27
C LEU A 278 -22.17 12.29 -10.86
N THR A 279 -21.06 12.81 -10.36
CA THR A 279 -20.93 13.25 -8.96
C THR A 279 -20.53 14.72 -8.84
N GLU A 280 -20.76 15.54 -9.85
CA GLU A 280 -20.45 16.98 -9.89
C GLU A 280 -20.86 17.76 -8.62
N ALA A 281 -21.90 17.30 -7.93
CA ALA A 281 -22.41 17.94 -6.72
C ALA A 281 -21.49 17.77 -5.49
N ASN A 282 -20.74 16.68 -5.42
CA ASN A 282 -19.72 16.45 -4.41
C ASN A 282 -18.41 17.14 -4.85
N LYS A 283 -17.79 17.94 -3.96
CA LYS A 283 -16.50 18.62 -4.25
C LYS A 283 -15.34 17.96 -3.50
N ALA A 284 -15.56 16.77 -2.95
CA ALA A 284 -14.56 15.90 -2.34
C ALA A 284 -14.27 14.70 -3.26
N TRP A 285 -13.68 13.66 -2.75
CA TRP A 285 -13.20 12.53 -3.53
C TRP A 285 -14.25 11.43 -3.67
N ASP A 286 -14.64 11.09 -4.90
CA ASP A 286 -15.46 9.95 -5.28
C ASP A 286 -14.61 8.92 -6.06
N ALA A 287 -14.66 7.64 -5.66
CA ALA A 287 -13.72 6.64 -6.17
C ALA A 287 -14.29 5.22 -6.18
N ALA A 288 -13.61 4.33 -6.89
CA ALA A 288 -13.80 2.88 -6.90
C ALA A 288 -15.24 2.45 -7.18
N PRO A 289 -15.80 2.76 -8.37
CA PRO A 289 -17.14 2.34 -8.74
C PRO A 289 -17.23 0.80 -8.90
N ALA A 290 -18.34 0.21 -8.43
CA ALA A 290 -18.59 -1.22 -8.54
C ALA A 290 -20.08 -1.47 -8.81
N PHE A 291 -20.42 -2.16 -9.90
CA PHE A 291 -21.80 -2.53 -10.23
C PHE A 291 -22.24 -3.82 -9.53
N SER A 292 -23.51 -3.88 -9.12
CA SER A 292 -24.16 -5.15 -8.81
C SER A 292 -24.31 -5.99 -10.09
N SER A 293 -24.26 -7.32 -9.97
CA SER A 293 -24.27 -8.20 -11.15
C SER A 293 -25.59 -8.14 -11.95
N ASP A 294 -26.68 -7.71 -11.32
CA ASP A 294 -27.99 -7.48 -11.98
C ASP A 294 -28.12 -6.08 -12.60
N GLY A 295 -27.11 -5.23 -12.49
CA GLY A 295 -27.05 -3.88 -13.06
C GLY A 295 -28.04 -2.89 -12.48
N LYS A 296 -28.63 -3.17 -11.29
CA LYS A 296 -29.59 -2.24 -10.68
C LYS A 296 -28.96 -1.21 -9.78
N TRP A 297 -27.76 -1.51 -9.27
CA TRP A 297 -27.04 -0.68 -8.32
C TRP A 297 -25.60 -0.50 -8.73
N ALA A 298 -25.08 0.70 -8.54
CA ALA A 298 -23.66 0.94 -8.43
C ALA A 298 -23.32 1.29 -6.97
N ALA A 299 -22.19 0.81 -6.48
CA ALA A 299 -21.60 1.23 -5.22
C ALA A 299 -20.31 1.99 -5.50
N TYR A 300 -20.01 3.01 -4.72
CA TYR A 300 -18.73 3.72 -4.79
C TYR A 300 -18.34 4.27 -3.42
N ARG A 301 -17.10 4.74 -3.30
CA ARG A 301 -16.61 5.39 -2.09
C ARG A 301 -16.64 6.90 -2.25
N ALA A 302 -17.08 7.62 -1.23
CA ALA A 302 -17.16 9.09 -1.27
C ALA A 302 -16.69 9.72 0.03
N MET A 303 -15.85 10.74 -0.10
CA MET A 303 -15.54 11.69 0.97
C MET A 303 -16.55 12.84 0.98
N LYS A 304 -16.57 13.64 2.04
CA LYS A 304 -17.50 14.78 2.19
C LYS A 304 -16.80 16.14 2.24
N ARG A 305 -15.52 16.17 2.61
CA ARG A 305 -14.78 17.43 2.85
C ARG A 305 -13.75 17.69 1.77
N PRO A 306 -13.96 18.70 0.90
CA PRO A 306 -12.97 19.11 -0.08
C PRO A 306 -11.64 19.53 0.57
N GLY A 307 -10.52 19.18 -0.06
CA GLY A 307 -9.19 19.54 0.41
C GLY A 307 -8.62 18.65 1.51
N PHE A 308 -9.42 17.73 2.08
CA PHE A 308 -8.97 16.81 3.13
C PHE A 308 -8.89 15.37 2.66
N GLU A 309 -7.70 14.91 2.31
CA GLU A 309 -7.47 13.56 1.77
C GLU A 309 -7.61 12.42 2.80
N ALA A 310 -7.65 12.74 4.10
CA ALA A 310 -7.90 11.77 5.17
C ALA A 310 -9.35 11.79 5.68
N ASP A 311 -10.26 12.39 4.92
CA ASP A 311 -11.68 12.30 5.21
C ASP A 311 -12.18 10.85 5.07
N ARG A 312 -13.23 10.51 5.80
CA ARG A 312 -13.81 9.17 5.77
C ARG A 312 -14.43 8.86 4.41
N PHE A 313 -13.97 7.81 3.77
CA PHE A 313 -14.68 7.22 2.64
C PHE A 313 -15.94 6.48 3.13
N ALA A 314 -17.09 7.08 2.90
CA ALA A 314 -18.38 6.41 3.04
C ALA A 314 -18.64 5.50 1.82
N VAL A 315 -19.44 4.45 2.00
CA VAL A 315 -19.94 3.65 0.89
C VAL A 315 -21.29 4.24 0.44
N ILE A 316 -21.37 4.66 -0.80
CA ILE A 316 -22.58 5.21 -1.42
C ILE A 316 -23.19 4.18 -2.36
N LEU A 317 -24.50 4.08 -2.35
CA LEU A 317 -25.28 3.33 -3.34
C LEU A 317 -26.02 4.29 -4.26
N HIS A 318 -25.85 4.05 -5.55
CA HIS A 318 -26.58 4.68 -6.63
C HIS A 318 -27.58 3.69 -7.21
N ASP A 319 -28.87 4.08 -7.30
CA ASP A 319 -29.94 3.31 -7.95
C ASP A 319 -29.95 3.66 -9.45
N GLU A 320 -29.55 2.74 -10.30
CA GLU A 320 -29.42 2.94 -11.75
C GLU A 320 -30.75 3.30 -12.45
N ALA A 321 -31.88 2.90 -11.88
CA ALA A 321 -33.19 3.19 -12.48
C ALA A 321 -33.73 4.57 -12.10
N THR A 322 -33.42 5.07 -10.90
CA THR A 322 -34.00 6.31 -10.37
C THR A 322 -33.00 7.44 -10.20
N GLY A 323 -31.71 7.17 -10.28
CA GLY A 323 -30.60 8.11 -10.02
C GLY A 323 -30.52 8.55 -8.56
N LYS A 324 -31.19 7.85 -7.63
CA LYS A 324 -31.15 8.18 -6.20
C LYS A 324 -29.92 7.58 -5.53
N GLU A 325 -29.34 8.37 -4.66
CA GLU A 325 -28.17 7.96 -3.88
C GLU A 325 -28.46 7.91 -2.39
N ARG A 326 -27.72 7.05 -1.68
CA ARG A 326 -27.73 6.99 -0.24
C ARG A 326 -26.42 6.41 0.31
N GLU A 327 -26.01 6.89 1.46
CA GLU A 327 -24.93 6.28 2.23
C GLU A 327 -25.40 4.96 2.86
N VAL A 328 -24.55 3.94 2.79
CA VAL A 328 -24.76 2.65 3.46
C VAL A 328 -24.02 2.67 4.80
N ALA A 329 -24.70 2.21 5.87
CA ALA A 329 -24.11 2.17 7.22
C ALA A 329 -23.52 3.51 7.70
N PRO A 330 -24.28 4.61 7.72
CA PRO A 330 -23.76 5.94 8.07
C PRO A 330 -23.20 6.02 9.50
N ASP A 331 -23.61 5.13 10.39
CA ASP A 331 -23.11 5.05 11.77
C ASP A 331 -21.83 4.23 11.90
N TRP A 332 -21.35 3.62 10.82
CA TRP A 332 -20.09 2.88 10.80
C TRP A 332 -18.92 3.83 10.56
N ASP A 333 -18.27 4.23 11.65
CA ASP A 333 -17.18 5.21 11.64
C ASP A 333 -15.84 4.58 11.27
N ARG A 334 -15.78 4.02 10.06
CA ARG A 334 -14.57 3.50 9.41
C ARG A 334 -14.54 3.97 7.95
N SER A 335 -13.33 4.15 7.43
CA SER A 335 -13.08 4.53 6.04
C SER A 335 -13.00 3.27 5.17
N ALA A 336 -13.86 3.16 4.16
CA ALA A 336 -13.85 2.04 3.22
C ALA A 336 -12.64 2.16 2.26
N GLN A 337 -11.86 1.07 2.11
CA GLN A 337 -10.69 1.03 1.21
C GLN A 337 -11.02 0.37 -0.13
N SER A 338 -11.69 -0.78 -0.14
CA SER A 338 -12.16 -1.50 -1.33
C SER A 338 -13.61 -1.91 -1.17
N VAL A 339 -14.38 -1.97 -2.25
CA VAL A 339 -15.81 -2.35 -2.23
C VAL A 339 -16.08 -3.36 -3.35
N LYS A 340 -16.67 -4.52 -2.99
CA LYS A 340 -17.12 -5.52 -3.97
C LYS A 340 -18.51 -6.04 -3.61
N TRP A 341 -19.32 -6.30 -4.63
CA TRP A 341 -20.65 -6.89 -4.45
C TRP A 341 -20.57 -8.41 -4.26
N GLY A 342 -21.40 -8.93 -3.38
CA GLY A 342 -21.70 -10.34 -3.35
C GLY A 342 -22.63 -10.77 -4.50
N ALA A 343 -22.59 -12.05 -4.85
CA ALA A 343 -23.44 -12.63 -5.90
C ALA A 343 -24.96 -12.51 -5.59
N ASP A 344 -25.33 -12.21 -4.35
CA ASP A 344 -26.70 -11.96 -3.90
C ASP A 344 -27.23 -10.57 -4.27
N ASN A 345 -26.41 -9.70 -4.86
CA ASN A 345 -26.72 -8.29 -5.18
C ASN A 345 -27.25 -7.48 -3.97
N ARG A 346 -26.87 -7.89 -2.77
CA ARG A 346 -27.29 -7.29 -1.51
C ARG A 346 -26.15 -7.05 -0.54
N THR A 347 -25.23 -7.98 -0.43
CA THR A 347 -24.09 -7.87 0.47
C THR A 347 -22.94 -7.15 -0.22
N LEU A 348 -22.41 -6.11 0.42
CA LEU A 348 -21.17 -5.46 0.05
C LEU A 348 -20.06 -6.00 0.94
N TYR A 349 -18.92 -6.35 0.33
CA TYR A 349 -17.71 -6.74 1.02
C TYR A 349 -16.72 -5.58 0.93
N VAL A 350 -16.16 -5.19 2.09
CA VAL A 350 -15.38 -3.96 2.22
C VAL A 350 -14.18 -4.22 3.12
N THR A 351 -12.99 -3.74 2.75
CA THR A 351 -11.86 -3.63 3.68
C THR A 351 -11.86 -2.28 4.37
N ALA A 352 -11.43 -2.26 5.62
CA ALA A 352 -11.23 -1.03 6.39
C ALA A 352 -10.29 -1.27 7.57
N GLU A 353 -9.55 -0.23 7.93
CA GLU A 353 -8.80 -0.20 9.17
C GLU A 353 -9.74 -0.13 10.38
N ASP A 354 -9.47 -0.95 11.40
CA ASP A 354 -10.27 -1.05 12.60
C ASP A 354 -9.39 -1.36 13.82
N VAL A 355 -9.06 -0.33 14.58
CA VAL A 355 -8.28 -0.41 15.84
C VAL A 355 -6.95 -1.13 15.62
N GLY A 356 -6.14 -0.63 14.67
CA GLY A 356 -4.81 -1.17 14.35
C GLY A 356 -4.83 -2.52 13.64
N GLN A 357 -5.96 -2.94 13.12
CA GLN A 357 -6.13 -4.10 12.23
C GLN A 357 -6.68 -3.62 10.89
N ASP A 358 -6.45 -4.35 9.82
CA ASP A 358 -7.10 -4.11 8.55
C ASP A 358 -7.99 -5.31 8.21
N ARG A 359 -9.30 -5.10 8.26
CA ARG A 359 -10.27 -6.19 8.27
C ARG A 359 -11.16 -6.20 7.04
N LEU A 360 -11.62 -7.39 6.70
CA LEU A 360 -12.72 -7.58 5.74
C LEU A 360 -14.06 -7.56 6.48
N PHE A 361 -14.99 -6.78 5.98
CA PHE A 361 -16.36 -6.63 6.50
C PHE A 361 -17.39 -7.03 5.45
N ALA A 362 -18.52 -7.53 5.91
CA ALA A 362 -19.75 -7.65 5.13
C ALA A 362 -20.75 -6.57 5.59
N ILE A 363 -21.32 -5.83 4.65
CA ILE A 363 -22.33 -4.81 4.89
C ILE A 363 -23.61 -5.20 4.14
N ASP A 364 -24.71 -5.39 4.85
CA ASP A 364 -26.02 -5.57 4.22
C ASP A 364 -26.48 -4.23 3.65
N SER A 365 -26.57 -4.14 2.33
CA SER A 365 -26.83 -2.89 1.64
C SER A 365 -28.21 -2.30 1.96
N GLN A 366 -29.20 -3.09 2.41
CA GLN A 366 -30.54 -2.62 2.72
C GLN A 366 -30.66 -2.12 4.17
N SER A 367 -30.11 -2.85 5.13
CA SER A 367 -30.21 -2.53 6.55
C SER A 367 -29.04 -1.70 7.10
N GLY A 368 -27.92 -1.61 6.38
CA GLY A 368 -26.70 -1.00 6.86
C GLY A 368 -25.95 -1.83 7.94
N LYS A 369 -26.38 -3.07 8.19
CA LYS A 369 -25.72 -3.92 9.20
C LYS A 369 -24.32 -4.30 8.75
N VAL A 370 -23.33 -3.97 9.57
CA VAL A 370 -21.90 -4.30 9.37
C VAL A 370 -21.54 -5.52 10.21
N SER A 371 -20.72 -6.40 9.64
CA SER A 371 -20.19 -7.59 10.33
C SER A 371 -18.74 -7.81 9.92
N ALA A 372 -17.80 -7.86 10.87
CA ALA A 372 -16.43 -8.23 10.60
C ALA A 372 -16.33 -9.71 10.20
N LEU A 373 -15.59 -10.02 9.15
CA LEU A 373 -15.37 -11.36 8.62
C LEU A 373 -14.00 -11.93 8.97
N THR A 374 -13.00 -11.06 9.19
CA THR A 374 -11.65 -11.44 9.59
C THR A 374 -11.34 -10.93 11.00
N GLY A 375 -10.38 -11.57 11.65
CA GLY A 375 -9.94 -11.24 13.00
C GLY A 375 -8.78 -10.25 13.02
N SER A 376 -7.74 -10.60 13.79
CA SER A 376 -6.48 -9.86 13.87
C SER A 376 -5.67 -10.03 12.59
N GLY A 377 -4.89 -9.01 12.24
CA GLY A 377 -4.01 -8.96 11.07
C GLY A 377 -4.44 -7.90 10.06
N HIS A 378 -3.87 -8.00 8.87
CA HIS A 378 -4.07 -7.07 7.77
C HIS A 378 -4.50 -7.83 6.51
N VAL A 379 -5.65 -7.45 5.94
CA VAL A 379 -6.16 -7.96 4.66
C VAL A 379 -5.75 -7.02 3.56
N SER A 380 -4.73 -7.38 2.78
CA SER A 380 -4.16 -6.56 1.71
C SER A 380 -4.91 -6.63 0.37
N GLY A 381 -5.87 -7.54 0.24
CA GLY A 381 -6.70 -7.69 -0.95
C GLY A 381 -7.61 -8.90 -0.86
N PHE A 382 -8.74 -8.87 -1.55
CA PHE A 382 -9.73 -9.95 -1.51
C PHE A 382 -10.51 -10.08 -2.81
N ASP A 383 -11.18 -11.22 -2.99
CA ASP A 383 -12.18 -11.42 -4.02
C ASP A 383 -13.35 -12.25 -3.51
N VAL A 384 -14.52 -12.10 -4.17
CA VAL A 384 -15.80 -12.67 -3.74
C VAL A 384 -16.39 -13.53 -4.84
N GLY A 385 -16.63 -14.80 -4.54
CA GLY A 385 -17.37 -15.72 -5.40
C GLY A 385 -18.80 -15.92 -4.92
N ALA A 386 -19.48 -16.87 -5.57
CA ALA A 386 -20.86 -17.19 -5.24
C ALA A 386 -21.05 -17.81 -3.83
N ASP A 387 -20.07 -18.53 -3.33
CA ASP A 387 -20.15 -19.31 -2.08
C ASP A 387 -18.94 -19.13 -1.16
N LYS A 388 -17.93 -18.38 -1.57
CA LYS A 388 -16.68 -18.22 -0.82
C LYS A 388 -15.99 -16.88 -1.05
N LEU A 389 -15.10 -16.57 -0.12
CA LEU A 389 -14.17 -15.45 -0.15
C LEU A 389 -12.76 -15.99 -0.34
N VAL A 390 -11.91 -15.25 -1.04
CA VAL A 390 -10.46 -15.40 -1.00
C VAL A 390 -9.84 -14.08 -0.62
N PHE A 391 -8.77 -14.12 0.15
CA PHE A 391 -8.08 -12.90 0.57
C PHE A 391 -6.59 -13.16 0.81
N ALA A 392 -5.79 -12.14 0.58
CA ALA A 392 -4.40 -12.08 0.99
C ALA A 392 -4.35 -11.44 2.37
N ALA A 393 -3.67 -12.06 3.32
CA ALA A 393 -3.55 -11.51 4.66
C ALA A 393 -2.17 -11.79 5.26
N ASP A 394 -1.73 -10.85 6.11
CA ASP A 394 -0.49 -10.86 6.86
C ASP A 394 -0.70 -10.34 8.30
N ASP A 395 0.35 -10.33 9.10
CA ASP A 395 0.43 -9.68 10.40
C ASP A 395 1.87 -9.23 10.67
N LEU A 396 2.15 -8.61 11.81
CA LEU A 396 3.49 -8.11 12.16
C LEU A 396 4.61 -9.12 12.00
N SER A 397 4.34 -10.42 12.23
CA SER A 397 5.34 -11.48 12.22
C SER A 397 5.28 -12.39 10.99
N HIS A 398 4.19 -12.36 10.23
CA HIS A 398 3.97 -13.29 9.11
C HIS A 398 3.70 -12.55 7.81
N PRO A 399 4.53 -12.72 6.76
CA PRO A 399 4.26 -12.16 5.44
C PRO A 399 3.02 -12.79 4.81
N ALA A 400 2.40 -12.04 3.87
CA ALA A 400 1.13 -12.38 3.27
C ALA A 400 1.05 -13.81 2.69
N GLN A 401 -0.11 -14.43 2.94
CA GLN A 401 -0.54 -15.70 2.34
C GLN A 401 -1.94 -15.55 1.77
N ILE A 402 -2.31 -16.44 0.83
CA ILE A 402 -3.68 -16.52 0.31
C ILE A 402 -4.50 -17.46 1.18
N PHE A 403 -5.68 -16.98 1.56
CA PHE A 403 -6.67 -17.73 2.35
C PHE A 403 -7.99 -17.86 1.58
N VAL A 404 -8.74 -18.91 1.90
CA VAL A 404 -10.12 -19.07 1.49
C VAL A 404 -11.01 -19.20 2.72
N ALA A 405 -12.23 -18.65 2.66
CA ALA A 405 -13.25 -18.76 3.69
C ALA A 405 -14.65 -18.90 3.07
N ASP A 406 -15.65 -19.27 3.86
CA ASP A 406 -17.04 -19.11 3.44
C ASP A 406 -17.44 -17.62 3.51
N LEU A 407 -18.60 -17.25 2.93
CA LEU A 407 -19.07 -15.86 2.87
C LEU A 407 -19.36 -15.22 4.24
N LYS A 408 -19.25 -15.98 5.32
CA LYS A 408 -19.39 -15.49 6.71
C LYS A 408 -18.05 -15.28 7.39
N GLY A 409 -16.93 -15.45 6.67
CA GLY A 409 -15.60 -15.37 7.25
C GLY A 409 -15.25 -16.55 8.15
N THR A 410 -16.00 -17.67 8.05
CA THR A 410 -15.70 -18.91 8.79
C THR A 410 -15.02 -19.93 7.89
N LYS A 411 -14.57 -21.04 8.47
CA LYS A 411 -13.85 -22.12 7.75
C LYS A 411 -12.60 -21.61 7.01
N VAL A 412 -11.90 -20.66 7.60
CA VAL A 412 -10.68 -20.08 7.03
C VAL A 412 -9.63 -21.16 6.85
N LYS A 413 -9.05 -21.22 5.66
CA LYS A 413 -7.98 -22.14 5.29
C LYS A 413 -6.91 -21.42 4.49
N ALA A 414 -5.64 -21.59 4.86
CA ALA A 414 -4.51 -21.13 4.06
C ALA A 414 -4.39 -21.99 2.79
N LEU A 415 -4.25 -21.36 1.64
CA LEU A 415 -4.01 -21.99 0.34
C LEU A 415 -2.53 -21.98 -0.04
N THR A 416 -1.73 -21.09 0.58
CA THR A 416 -0.31 -20.91 0.29
C THR A 416 0.54 -21.01 1.55
N SER A 417 1.84 -21.23 1.36
CA SER A 417 2.86 -21.21 2.42
C SER A 417 4.18 -20.66 1.87
N PHE A 418 4.10 -19.54 1.13
CA PHE A 418 5.29 -18.89 0.60
C PHE A 418 6.26 -18.49 1.70
N ASN A 419 7.55 -18.55 1.38
CA ASN A 419 8.65 -18.23 2.30
C ASN A 419 8.83 -19.20 3.49
N ALA A 420 8.07 -20.29 3.60
CA ALA A 420 8.21 -21.23 4.72
C ALA A 420 9.65 -21.71 4.89
N ASP A 421 10.34 -22.05 3.80
CA ASP A 421 11.76 -22.49 3.82
C ASP A 421 12.71 -21.34 4.21
N LYS A 422 12.46 -20.12 3.68
CA LYS A 422 13.25 -18.92 3.96
C LYS A 422 13.13 -18.49 5.42
N LEU A 423 11.98 -18.73 6.04
CA LEU A 423 11.65 -18.35 7.41
C LEU A 423 11.79 -19.50 8.43
N ALA A 424 12.21 -20.70 7.98
CA ALA A 424 12.42 -21.82 8.87
C ALA A 424 13.46 -21.49 9.97
N GLY A 425 13.06 -21.70 11.23
CA GLY A 425 13.91 -21.41 12.40
C GLY A 425 14.04 -19.93 12.75
N VAL A 426 13.27 -19.03 12.12
CA VAL A 426 13.23 -17.63 12.56
C VAL A 426 12.56 -17.53 13.92
N GLU A 427 13.23 -16.88 14.87
CA GLU A 427 12.68 -16.47 16.16
C GLU A 427 12.06 -15.09 16.03
N TRP A 428 10.74 -15.04 15.99
CA TRP A 428 9.98 -13.81 15.96
C TRP A 428 9.89 -13.18 17.34
N GLY A 429 9.79 -11.86 17.38
CA GLY A 429 9.45 -11.13 18.58
C GLY A 429 8.00 -11.40 19.00
N GLU A 430 7.77 -11.63 20.29
CA GLU A 430 6.39 -11.68 20.78
C GLU A 430 5.77 -10.28 20.71
N THR A 431 4.64 -10.16 20.02
CA THR A 431 3.94 -8.89 19.78
C THR A 431 2.73 -8.76 20.71
N GLU A 432 2.55 -7.60 21.30
CA GLU A 432 1.37 -7.25 22.10
C GLU A 432 0.83 -5.88 21.70
N GLN A 433 -0.48 -5.80 21.41
CA GLN A 433 -1.19 -4.53 21.31
C GLN A 433 -1.55 -4.05 22.72
N PHE A 434 -1.32 -2.78 23.04
CA PHE A 434 -1.70 -2.17 24.29
C PHE A 434 -2.53 -0.90 24.08
N ALA A 435 -3.19 -0.43 25.12
CA ALA A 435 -3.97 0.79 25.11
C ALA A 435 -3.73 1.59 26.40
N PHE A 436 -3.78 2.92 26.29
CA PHE A 436 -3.59 3.84 27.38
C PHE A 436 -4.41 5.13 27.19
N ALA A 437 -4.54 5.94 28.24
CA ALA A 437 -5.17 7.25 28.12
C ALA A 437 -4.16 8.27 27.57
N GLY A 438 -4.41 8.73 26.34
CA GLY A 438 -3.61 9.72 25.63
C GLY A 438 -4.05 11.17 25.87
N TRP A 439 -3.87 12.01 24.85
CA TRP A 439 -4.40 13.36 24.85
C TRP A 439 -5.90 13.38 25.13
N ASN A 440 -6.37 14.38 25.84
CA ASN A 440 -7.78 14.51 26.26
C ASN A 440 -8.35 13.31 27.04
N ASN A 441 -7.49 12.41 27.59
CA ASN A 441 -7.85 11.12 28.19
C ASN A 441 -8.59 10.14 27.25
N GLU A 442 -8.46 10.33 25.95
CA GLU A 442 -8.96 9.39 24.94
C GLU A 442 -8.07 8.15 24.85
N ILE A 443 -8.66 7.04 24.42
CA ILE A 443 -7.91 5.78 24.32
C ILE A 443 -7.02 5.81 23.09
N VAL A 444 -5.74 5.68 23.30
CA VAL A 444 -4.69 5.55 22.28
C VAL A 444 -4.14 4.13 22.32
N HIS A 445 -3.88 3.58 21.15
CA HIS A 445 -3.34 2.23 20.99
C HIS A 445 -1.88 2.26 20.57
N GLY A 446 -1.20 1.15 20.82
CA GLY A 446 0.17 0.94 20.39
C GLY A 446 0.53 -0.53 20.38
N TYR A 447 1.72 -0.82 19.84
CA TYR A 447 2.28 -2.15 19.81
C TYR A 447 3.65 -2.17 20.51
N VAL A 448 3.93 -3.27 21.20
CA VAL A 448 5.27 -3.61 21.66
C VAL A 448 5.68 -4.93 21.02
N VAL A 449 6.92 -5.00 20.54
CA VAL A 449 7.53 -6.23 20.03
C VAL A 449 8.76 -6.53 20.87
N LYS A 450 8.84 -7.72 21.44
CA LYS A 450 10.00 -8.19 22.18
C LYS A 450 11.16 -8.49 21.22
N PRO A 451 12.43 -8.32 21.62
CA PRO A 451 13.54 -8.73 20.78
C PRO A 451 13.55 -10.24 20.55
N ALA A 452 14.08 -10.69 19.42
CA ALA A 452 14.34 -12.11 19.18
C ALA A 452 15.24 -12.69 20.29
N GLY A 453 14.98 -13.93 20.71
CA GLY A 453 15.70 -14.53 21.81
C GLY A 453 15.48 -13.86 23.17
N PHE A 454 14.29 -13.29 23.38
CA PHE A 454 13.93 -12.60 24.63
C PHE A 454 14.15 -13.47 25.87
N GLU A 455 14.85 -12.91 26.86
CA GLU A 455 15.09 -13.54 28.17
C GLU A 455 14.43 -12.71 29.27
N ALA A 456 13.57 -13.35 30.05
CA ALA A 456 12.90 -12.71 31.19
C ALA A 456 13.92 -12.16 32.21
N GLY A 457 13.68 -10.93 32.67
CA GLY A 457 14.56 -10.26 33.64
C GLY A 457 15.71 -9.45 33.01
N LYS A 458 15.97 -9.59 31.70
CA LYS A 458 16.89 -8.71 30.99
C LYS A 458 16.18 -7.42 30.53
N ARG A 459 16.96 -6.34 30.41
CA ARG A 459 16.53 -5.07 29.82
C ARG A 459 17.17 -4.90 28.43
N TYR A 460 16.37 -4.44 27.50
CA TYR A 460 16.75 -4.32 26.08
C TYR A 460 16.70 -2.89 25.60
N PRO A 461 17.62 -2.48 24.71
CA PRO A 461 17.54 -1.18 24.08
C PRO A 461 16.24 -1.05 23.27
N VAL A 462 15.77 0.18 23.10
CA VAL A 462 14.45 0.44 22.49
C VAL A 462 14.59 1.21 21.19
N ALA A 463 13.96 0.68 20.13
CA ALA A 463 13.61 1.41 18.93
C ALA A 463 12.16 1.90 19.06
N PHE A 464 11.99 3.20 19.23
CA PHE A 464 10.68 3.85 19.33
C PHE A 464 10.31 4.38 17.93
N LEU A 465 9.38 3.71 17.25
CA LEU A 465 9.00 4.02 15.89
C LEU A 465 7.80 4.97 15.86
N ILE A 466 7.86 6.00 15.01
CA ILE A 466 6.81 6.99 14.80
C ILE A 466 6.41 6.94 13.33
N HIS A 467 5.15 6.61 13.04
CA HIS A 467 4.68 6.47 11.66
C HIS A 467 4.52 7.81 10.94
N GLY A 468 4.53 7.74 9.61
CA GLY A 468 4.22 8.83 8.70
C GLY A 468 2.72 9.02 8.49
N GLY A 469 2.37 9.87 7.58
CA GLY A 469 1.03 10.34 7.29
C GLY A 469 0.97 11.87 7.46
N PRO A 470 0.42 12.43 8.56
CA PRO A 470 0.19 11.81 9.87
C PRO A 470 -1.03 10.89 9.97
N GLN A 471 -1.98 11.03 9.05
CA GLN A 471 -3.15 10.17 8.98
C GLN A 471 -2.75 8.81 8.37
N GLY A 472 -2.45 7.86 9.24
CA GLY A 472 -2.03 6.51 8.95
C GLY A 472 -1.97 5.68 10.23
N SER A 473 -1.48 4.46 10.18
CA SER A 473 -1.26 3.59 11.34
C SER A 473 -0.09 2.66 11.06
N PHE A 474 0.67 2.28 12.08
CA PHE A 474 1.56 1.14 11.94
C PHE A 474 0.78 -0.14 11.74
N GLY A 475 -0.34 -0.30 12.45
CA GLY A 475 -1.21 -1.45 12.34
C GLY A 475 -0.52 -2.78 12.62
N ASN A 476 -1.31 -3.85 12.52
CA ASN A 476 -0.83 -5.23 12.63
C ASN A 476 -0.57 -5.80 11.23
N LEU A 477 0.45 -5.28 10.55
CA LEU A 477 0.79 -5.68 9.19
C LEU A 477 2.29 -5.98 9.04
N PHE A 478 2.65 -6.86 8.09
CA PHE A 478 4.03 -7.17 7.73
C PHE A 478 4.60 -6.06 6.83
N HIS A 479 5.17 -5.05 7.45
CA HIS A 479 5.66 -3.89 6.73
C HIS A 479 7.02 -4.16 6.08
N TYR A 480 7.16 -4.00 4.75
CA TYR A 480 8.43 -4.24 4.05
C TYR A 480 9.41 -3.05 4.07
N ARG A 481 9.04 -1.91 4.65
CA ARG A 481 9.89 -0.73 4.83
C ARG A 481 10.24 -0.50 6.30
N TRP A 482 9.26 -0.32 7.17
CA TRP A 482 9.41 -0.09 8.62
C TRP A 482 9.00 -1.35 9.40
N ASN A 483 9.75 -2.44 9.23
CA ASN A 483 9.41 -3.73 9.81
C ASN A 483 9.88 -3.83 11.26
N ALA A 484 8.97 -3.97 12.21
CA ALA A 484 9.27 -4.06 13.63
C ALA A 484 10.12 -5.31 13.98
N GLU A 485 9.89 -6.44 13.29
CA GLU A 485 10.62 -7.68 13.50
C GLU A 485 12.09 -7.60 13.04
N ALA A 486 12.39 -6.75 12.04
CA ALA A 486 13.78 -6.53 11.64
C ALA A 486 14.58 -5.80 12.74
N PHE A 487 13.97 -4.89 13.49
CA PHE A 487 14.57 -4.28 14.67
C PHE A 487 14.61 -5.25 15.85
N ALA A 488 13.57 -6.06 16.04
CA ALA A 488 13.53 -7.10 17.07
C ALA A 488 14.63 -8.14 16.84
N GLY A 489 14.85 -8.54 15.59
CA GLY A 489 15.93 -9.41 15.18
C GLY A 489 17.33 -8.82 15.38
N ALA A 490 17.46 -7.50 15.32
CA ALA A 490 18.69 -6.77 15.67
C ALA A 490 18.90 -6.59 17.19
N GLY A 491 17.99 -7.13 18.02
CA GLY A 491 18.12 -7.13 19.49
C GLY A 491 17.44 -5.96 20.19
N TYR A 492 16.61 -5.20 19.49
CA TYR A 492 15.84 -4.09 20.06
C TYR A 492 14.45 -4.54 20.51
N ALA A 493 13.97 -4.04 21.62
CA ALA A 493 12.54 -3.97 21.87
C ALA A 493 11.96 -2.83 21.03
N VAL A 494 10.81 -3.07 20.39
CA VAL A 494 10.17 -2.07 19.54
C VAL A 494 8.92 -1.55 20.21
N VAL A 495 8.70 -0.24 20.18
CA VAL A 495 7.46 0.40 20.64
C VAL A 495 6.94 1.28 19.51
N MET A 496 5.66 1.11 19.18
CA MET A 496 4.93 1.87 18.16
C MET A 496 3.64 2.39 18.78
N ILE A 497 3.25 3.62 18.47
CA ILE A 497 2.04 4.26 19.00
C ILE A 497 1.26 4.88 17.84
N ASP A 498 -0.03 4.55 17.76
CA ASP A 498 -0.98 5.17 16.85
C ASP A 498 -1.60 6.40 17.56
N PHE A 499 -0.90 7.51 17.49
CA PHE A 499 -1.26 8.79 18.12
C PHE A 499 -2.50 9.44 17.46
N HIS A 500 -3.10 10.44 18.11
CA HIS A 500 -4.20 11.23 17.51
C HIS A 500 -3.80 11.77 16.13
N GLY A 501 -4.62 11.48 15.14
CA GLY A 501 -4.35 11.61 13.71
C GLY A 501 -4.33 10.27 13.00
N SER A 502 -4.02 9.17 13.71
CA SER A 502 -4.00 7.83 13.11
C SER A 502 -5.38 7.41 12.62
N THR A 503 -5.38 6.61 11.53
CA THR A 503 -6.58 6.05 10.92
C THR A 503 -7.06 4.78 11.62
N GLY A 504 -8.32 4.38 11.38
CA GLY A 504 -8.90 3.17 11.95
C GLY A 504 -9.47 3.31 13.37
N TYR A 505 -9.41 4.51 13.97
CA TYR A 505 -9.90 4.79 15.32
C TYR A 505 -11.15 5.70 15.34
N GLY A 506 -11.73 5.95 14.18
CA GLY A 506 -12.84 6.87 13.96
C GLY A 506 -12.39 8.23 13.43
N GLN A 507 -13.31 8.91 12.71
CA GLN A 507 -12.95 10.15 12.01
C GLN A 507 -12.53 11.28 12.96
N ALA A 508 -13.17 11.37 14.13
CA ALA A 508 -12.79 12.38 15.13
C ALA A 508 -11.36 12.22 15.63
N PHE A 509 -10.89 10.98 15.77
CA PHE A 509 -9.50 10.68 16.17
C PHE A 509 -8.53 11.09 15.06
N THR A 510 -8.87 10.79 13.80
CA THR A 510 -8.10 11.18 12.62
C THR A 510 -8.04 12.70 12.46
N ASP A 511 -9.16 13.40 12.62
CA ASP A 511 -9.24 14.86 12.52
C ASP A 511 -8.46 15.61 13.61
N ALA A 512 -8.24 14.96 14.74
CA ALA A 512 -7.64 15.61 15.91
C ALA A 512 -6.23 16.19 15.66
N ILE A 513 -5.52 15.71 14.64
CA ILE A 513 -4.18 16.20 14.32
C ILE A 513 -4.18 17.43 13.41
N SER A 514 -5.25 17.66 12.65
CA SER A 514 -5.29 18.79 11.71
C SER A 514 -5.02 20.09 12.43
N ARG A 515 -3.97 20.82 12.00
CA ARG A 515 -3.44 22.04 12.64
C ARG A 515 -2.86 21.84 14.05
N HIS A 516 -2.55 20.59 14.46
CA HIS A 516 -2.04 20.20 15.78
C HIS A 516 -0.88 19.19 15.68
N TRP A 517 0.00 19.38 14.73
CA TRP A 517 1.05 18.41 14.39
C TRP A 517 2.05 18.16 15.52
N GLY A 518 2.34 19.15 16.35
CA GLY A 518 3.42 19.07 17.35
C GLY A 518 2.95 19.01 18.81
N ASP A 519 1.66 19.15 19.11
CA ASP A 519 1.14 19.13 20.49
C ASP A 519 0.42 17.82 20.84
N ARG A 520 -0.73 17.53 20.24
CA ARG A 520 -1.56 16.36 20.59
C ARG A 520 -0.84 15.03 20.34
N PRO A 521 -0.24 14.79 19.16
CA PRO A 521 0.53 13.58 18.93
C PRO A 521 1.75 13.46 19.85
N LEU A 522 2.43 14.56 20.15
CA LEU A 522 3.57 14.53 21.06
C LEU A 522 3.13 14.14 22.48
N GLU A 523 1.97 14.62 22.94
CA GLU A 523 1.42 14.21 24.24
C GLU A 523 1.12 12.72 24.28
N ASP A 524 0.52 12.16 23.19
CA ASP A 524 0.27 10.73 23.07
C ASP A 524 1.56 9.91 23.11
N LEU A 525 2.56 10.33 22.33
CA LEU A 525 3.86 9.67 22.29
C LEU A 525 4.54 9.68 23.66
N GLN A 526 4.49 10.80 24.40
CA GLN A 526 5.03 10.94 25.75
C GLN A 526 4.30 10.05 26.76
N LYS A 527 2.95 10.08 26.76
CA LYS A 527 2.13 9.26 27.64
C LYS A 527 2.27 7.77 27.34
N GLY A 528 2.29 7.41 26.03
CA GLY A 528 2.50 6.05 25.60
C GLY A 528 3.87 5.51 25.96
N TRP A 529 4.92 6.31 25.84
CA TRP A 529 6.25 5.97 26.30
C TRP A 529 6.27 5.68 27.80
N GLN A 530 5.68 6.55 28.62
CA GLN A 530 5.60 6.37 30.07
C GLN A 530 4.80 5.11 30.44
N PHE A 531 3.67 4.88 29.77
CA PHE A 531 2.85 3.69 29.97
C PHE A 531 3.61 2.42 29.60
N ALA A 532 4.29 2.40 28.45
CA ALA A 532 5.08 1.25 28.02
C ALA A 532 6.19 0.90 29.01
N LEU A 533 6.93 1.89 29.48
CA LEU A 533 7.98 1.67 30.51
C LEU A 533 7.42 1.11 31.82
N ALA A 534 6.26 1.58 32.25
CA ALA A 534 5.61 1.08 33.47
C ALA A 534 5.08 -0.37 33.31
N LYS A 535 4.55 -0.69 32.14
CA LYS A 535 3.96 -2.01 31.85
C LYS A 535 5.01 -3.06 31.47
N TYR A 536 6.07 -2.67 30.78
CA TYR A 536 7.06 -3.56 30.20
C TYR A 536 8.46 -3.32 30.81
N PRO A 537 8.80 -3.96 31.94
CA PRO A 537 10.05 -3.69 32.66
C PRO A 537 11.32 -4.10 31.88
N PHE A 538 11.19 -4.83 30.80
CA PHE A 538 12.30 -5.17 29.91
C PHE A 538 12.74 -4.02 28.99
N LEU A 539 11.97 -2.94 28.87
CA LEU A 539 12.36 -1.76 28.11
C LEU A 539 13.42 -0.97 28.88
N ASP A 540 14.52 -0.63 28.21
CA ASP A 540 15.61 0.14 28.80
C ASP A 540 15.55 1.60 28.36
N ALA A 541 14.94 2.45 29.19
CA ALA A 541 14.81 3.87 28.92
C ALA A 541 16.16 4.61 28.75
N ASP A 542 17.23 4.07 29.34
CA ASP A 542 18.57 4.65 29.21
C ASP A 542 19.27 4.27 27.89
N ARG A 543 18.68 3.38 27.10
CA ARG A 543 19.18 2.92 25.80
C ARG A 543 18.07 2.96 24.76
N ALA A 544 17.47 4.12 24.53
CA ALA A 544 16.37 4.31 23.59
C ALA A 544 16.70 5.33 22.51
N CYS A 545 16.33 5.04 21.27
CA CYS A 545 16.35 5.97 20.14
C CYS A 545 14.94 6.10 19.53
N ALA A 546 14.59 7.29 19.07
CA ALA A 546 13.35 7.54 18.33
C ALA A 546 13.62 7.61 16.83
N LEU A 547 12.75 6.99 16.04
CA LEU A 547 12.87 6.84 14.60
C LEU A 547 11.54 7.15 13.92
N GLY A 548 11.57 7.85 12.79
CA GLY A 548 10.35 8.10 12.02
C GLY A 548 10.64 8.52 10.59
N GLY A 549 9.64 8.36 9.73
CA GLY A 549 9.69 8.78 8.33
C GLY A 549 8.52 9.69 7.97
N SER A 550 8.69 10.59 7.01
CA SER A 550 7.68 11.53 6.56
C SER A 550 7.19 12.42 7.72
N TYR A 551 5.90 12.41 8.06
CA TYR A 551 5.44 13.04 9.30
C TYR A 551 6.20 12.50 10.53
N GLY A 552 6.49 11.19 10.58
CA GLY A 552 7.33 10.62 11.64
C GLY A 552 8.72 11.28 11.68
N GLY A 553 9.32 11.60 10.53
CA GLY A 553 10.57 12.37 10.41
C GLY A 553 10.41 13.83 10.84
N PHE A 554 9.29 14.48 10.51
CA PHE A 554 8.90 15.77 11.08
C PHE A 554 8.89 15.68 12.62
N MET A 555 8.22 14.67 13.17
CA MET A 555 8.14 14.47 14.62
C MET A 555 9.52 14.22 15.24
N ILE A 556 10.45 13.58 14.53
CA ILE A 556 11.84 13.44 14.99
C ILE A 556 12.53 14.79 15.10
N ASN A 557 12.43 15.64 14.06
CA ASN A 557 12.93 17.02 14.12
C ASN A 557 12.26 17.84 15.25
N TRP A 558 10.96 17.65 15.45
CA TRP A 558 10.20 18.29 16.53
C TRP A 558 10.63 17.83 17.91
N ILE A 559 10.82 16.50 18.11
CA ILE A 559 11.32 15.88 19.34
C ILE A 559 12.73 16.40 19.67
N ALA A 560 13.61 16.58 18.68
CA ALA A 560 14.96 17.10 18.88
C ALA A 560 14.96 18.44 19.60
N GLY A 561 13.92 19.27 19.37
CA GLY A 561 13.75 20.58 20.00
C GLY A 561 12.87 20.61 21.26
N ASN A 562 11.88 19.71 21.37
CA ASN A 562 10.80 19.80 22.33
C ASN A 562 10.72 18.63 23.32
N TRP A 563 11.33 17.47 23.00
CA TRP A 563 11.36 16.28 23.87
C TRP A 563 12.63 15.46 23.66
N ASN A 564 13.78 16.08 23.92
CA ASN A 564 15.08 15.45 23.69
C ASN A 564 15.50 14.43 24.78
N GLN A 565 14.74 14.26 25.83
CA GLN A 565 14.88 13.18 26.82
C GLN A 565 13.73 12.19 26.63
N PRO A 566 13.97 10.86 26.67
CA PRO A 566 15.17 10.12 27.10
C PRO A 566 16.15 9.72 25.97
N TRP A 567 15.99 10.21 24.78
CA TRP A 567 16.61 9.70 23.56
C TRP A 567 18.16 9.76 23.58
N LYS A 568 18.80 8.65 23.20
CA LYS A 568 20.25 8.58 22.98
C LYS A 568 20.61 8.98 21.56
N CYS A 569 19.74 8.66 20.59
CA CYS A 569 19.86 9.07 19.20
C CYS A 569 18.49 9.21 18.53
N LEU A 570 18.50 9.84 17.38
CA LEU A 570 17.36 10.08 16.51
C LEU A 570 17.66 9.54 15.12
N VAL A 571 16.63 9.10 14.40
CA VAL A 571 16.69 8.75 12.98
C VAL A 571 15.52 9.41 12.28
N ASN A 572 15.85 10.29 11.36
CA ASN A 572 14.94 11.08 10.55
C ASN A 572 15.04 10.61 9.10
N HIS A 573 14.00 10.01 8.58
CA HIS A 573 13.88 9.65 7.18
C HIS A 573 12.83 10.57 6.53
N ASP A 574 13.21 11.27 5.45
CA ASP A 574 12.36 12.17 4.67
C ASP A 574 11.47 13.10 5.52
N GLY A 575 12.03 13.66 6.60
CA GLY A 575 11.28 14.49 7.55
C GLY A 575 11.38 15.97 7.27
N ILE A 576 10.29 16.67 7.54
CA ILE A 576 10.16 18.13 7.33
C ILE A 576 11.03 18.89 8.32
N TYR A 577 11.83 19.83 7.82
CA TYR A 577 12.63 20.79 8.57
C TYR A 577 11.91 22.12 8.76
N ASP A 578 11.39 22.69 7.67
CA ASP A 578 10.67 23.96 7.66
C ASP A 578 9.30 23.82 6.99
N THR A 579 8.23 23.87 7.77
CA THR A 579 6.86 23.74 7.30
C THR A 579 6.49 24.78 6.23
N ARG A 580 7.08 25.98 6.25
CA ARG A 580 6.84 27.03 5.23
C ARG A 580 7.44 26.64 3.88
N PHE A 581 8.65 26.05 3.89
CA PHE A 581 9.26 25.56 2.68
C PHE A 581 8.48 24.35 2.14
N MET A 582 8.12 23.40 3.00
CA MET A 582 7.28 22.27 2.66
C MET A 582 5.98 22.73 1.98
N GLY A 583 5.27 23.72 2.54
CA GLY A 583 4.01 24.26 2.01
C GLY A 583 4.10 24.90 0.62
N THR A 584 5.31 25.11 0.08
CA THR A 584 5.51 25.73 -1.25
C THR A 584 6.35 24.85 -2.20
N SER A 585 6.84 23.70 -1.74
CA SER A 585 7.74 22.85 -2.51
C SER A 585 7.29 21.38 -2.62
N THR A 586 6.39 20.93 -1.74
CA THR A 586 5.74 19.61 -1.88
C THR A 586 4.90 19.52 -3.16
N GLU A 587 4.76 18.34 -3.68
CA GLU A 587 3.85 18.10 -4.81
C GLU A 587 2.37 18.04 -4.38
N GLU A 588 2.07 17.79 -3.10
CA GLU A 588 0.71 17.72 -2.51
C GLU A 588 0.33 19.00 -1.77
N LEU A 589 -0.08 20.03 -2.50
CA LEU A 589 -0.42 21.33 -1.89
C LEU A 589 -1.71 21.26 -1.05
N TRP A 590 -2.71 20.47 -1.46
CA TRP A 590 -3.95 20.28 -0.68
C TRP A 590 -3.68 19.84 0.76
N PHE A 591 -2.70 18.93 0.94
CA PHE A 591 -2.29 18.46 2.24
C PHE A 591 -1.69 19.59 3.10
N ALA A 592 -0.71 20.32 2.57
CA ALA A 592 -0.07 21.42 3.26
C ALA A 592 -1.07 22.54 3.60
N GLU A 593 -1.99 22.87 2.68
CA GLU A 593 -3.04 23.87 2.90
C GLU A 593 -4.02 23.46 3.99
N TRP A 594 -4.48 22.21 3.99
CA TRP A 594 -5.38 21.69 5.02
C TRP A 594 -4.74 21.74 6.40
N GLU A 595 -3.54 21.20 6.51
CA GLU A 595 -2.84 21.05 7.80
C GLU A 595 -2.35 22.37 8.41
N ASN A 596 -2.19 23.42 7.60
CA ASN A 596 -1.76 24.74 8.07
C ASN A 596 -2.82 25.84 7.91
N GLY A 597 -3.98 25.52 7.30
CA GLY A 597 -5.12 26.42 7.15
C GLY A 597 -5.03 27.40 5.99
N GLY A 598 -4.32 27.04 4.92
CA GLY A 598 -4.09 27.80 3.70
C GLY A 598 -2.63 27.86 3.32
N MET A 599 -2.30 28.64 2.30
CA MET A 599 -0.90 28.88 1.87
C MET A 599 -0.16 29.79 2.86
N PRO A 600 1.19 29.78 2.88
CA PRO A 600 1.98 30.57 3.85
C PRO A 600 1.72 32.10 3.82
N TRP A 601 1.14 32.62 2.78
CA TRP A 601 0.76 34.05 2.63
C TRP A 601 -0.71 34.32 2.91
N ASP A 602 -1.53 33.29 3.17
CA ASP A 602 -2.96 33.47 3.42
C ASP A 602 -3.23 33.93 4.86
N GLN A 603 -4.25 34.73 5.03
CA GLN A 603 -4.66 35.17 6.35
C GLN A 603 -5.27 34.03 7.14
N GLY A 604 -4.70 33.69 8.29
CA GLY A 604 -5.14 32.62 9.18
C GLY A 604 -4.42 31.30 8.97
N ALA A 605 -3.55 31.20 7.96
CA ALA A 605 -2.59 30.11 7.86
C ALA A 605 -1.47 30.29 8.90
N ASP A 606 -1.05 29.20 9.52
CA ASP A 606 0.06 29.23 10.47
C ASP A 606 1.05 28.09 10.24
N TYR A 607 2.18 28.46 9.70
CA TYR A 607 3.34 27.61 9.42
C TYR A 607 4.45 27.77 10.47
N THR A 608 4.19 28.42 11.60
CA THR A 608 5.22 28.71 12.60
C THR A 608 5.05 27.98 13.91
N ILE A 609 3.80 27.69 14.32
CA ILE A 609 3.51 27.06 15.63
C ILE A 609 4.22 25.73 15.79
N PHE A 610 4.18 24.86 14.77
CA PHE A 610 4.79 23.52 14.79
C PHE A 610 5.93 23.42 13.77
N ASN A 611 6.76 24.46 13.66
CA ASN A 611 7.88 24.46 12.73
C ASN A 611 9.18 24.02 13.42
N PRO A 612 9.77 22.84 13.07
CA PRO A 612 11.01 22.36 13.66
C PRO A 612 12.19 23.35 13.51
N ALA A 613 12.24 24.11 12.41
CA ALA A 613 13.30 25.09 12.15
C ALA A 613 13.39 26.17 13.25
N GLU A 614 12.28 26.52 13.89
CA GLU A 614 12.25 27.51 14.98
C GLU A 614 12.85 26.95 16.30
N HIS A 615 13.03 25.62 16.39
CA HIS A 615 13.50 24.94 17.61
C HIS A 615 14.92 24.40 17.50
N VAL A 616 15.63 24.63 16.40
CA VAL A 616 17.00 24.17 16.14
C VAL A 616 17.96 24.54 17.28
N ALA A 617 17.75 25.68 17.95
CA ALA A 617 18.58 26.09 19.06
C ALA A 617 18.70 25.04 20.19
N ALA A 618 17.67 24.24 20.42
CA ALA A 618 17.63 23.18 21.45
C ALA A 618 18.15 21.81 20.96
N TRP A 619 18.40 21.62 19.67
CA TRP A 619 18.86 20.36 19.11
C TRP A 619 20.23 19.96 19.67
N SER A 620 20.34 18.78 20.23
CA SER A 620 21.55 18.29 20.90
C SER A 620 21.77 16.78 20.80
N LYS A 621 20.78 16.05 20.30
CA LYS A 621 20.86 14.59 20.17
C LYS A 621 21.48 14.18 18.85
N PRO A 622 22.36 13.15 18.85
CA PRO A 622 22.87 12.58 17.61
C PRO A 622 21.74 12.17 16.68
N GLU A 623 21.84 12.51 15.38
CA GLU A 623 20.79 12.25 14.41
C GLU A 623 21.32 11.72 13.09
N LEU A 624 20.72 10.62 12.61
CA LEU A 624 20.87 10.09 11.26
C LEU A 624 19.74 10.63 10.40
N VAL A 625 20.10 11.33 9.32
CA VAL A 625 19.16 11.85 8.32
C VAL A 625 19.23 10.95 7.08
N VAL A 626 18.08 10.53 6.56
CA VAL A 626 17.98 9.69 5.35
C VAL A 626 17.06 10.33 4.35
N GLU A 627 17.42 10.27 3.04
CA GLU A 627 16.61 10.92 2.01
C GLU A 627 16.74 10.27 0.64
N GLY A 628 15.65 10.28 -0.13
CA GLY A 628 15.57 9.89 -1.53
C GLY A 628 15.76 11.07 -2.49
N GLY A 629 16.58 10.90 -3.54
CA GLY A 629 16.82 11.97 -4.53
C GLY A 629 15.65 12.28 -5.45
N LYS A 630 14.64 11.41 -5.46
CA LYS A 630 13.39 11.59 -6.22
C LYS A 630 12.19 11.78 -5.31
N ASP A 631 12.41 12.15 -4.08
CA ASP A 631 11.34 12.51 -3.17
C ASP A 631 10.82 13.92 -3.52
N TYR A 632 9.60 13.96 -4.04
CA TYR A 632 8.92 15.23 -4.33
C TYR A 632 7.76 15.48 -3.35
N ARG A 633 7.48 14.52 -2.47
CA ARG A 633 6.55 14.64 -1.36
C ARG A 633 7.14 15.48 -0.23
N VAL A 634 8.28 15.04 0.31
CA VAL A 634 9.13 15.83 1.21
C VAL A 634 10.44 16.09 0.49
N PRO A 635 10.63 17.29 -0.08
CA PRO A 635 11.77 17.54 -0.96
C PRO A 635 13.12 17.40 -0.27
N LEU A 636 14.12 16.94 -1.02
CA LEU A 636 15.51 16.71 -0.60
C LEU A 636 16.11 17.87 0.22
N GLU A 637 15.71 19.09 -0.07
CA GLU A 637 16.19 20.29 0.61
C GLU A 637 15.82 20.34 2.10
N GLU A 638 14.74 19.67 2.50
CA GLU A 638 14.35 19.52 3.91
C GLU A 638 15.40 18.71 4.69
N ALA A 639 15.83 17.59 4.13
CA ALA A 639 16.88 16.75 4.71
C ALA A 639 18.25 17.44 4.71
N ILE A 640 18.60 18.13 3.62
CA ILE A 640 19.85 18.92 3.55
C ILE A 640 19.84 20.02 4.61
N SER A 641 18.71 20.68 4.82
CA SER A 641 18.58 21.75 5.82
C SER A 641 18.70 21.18 7.24
N THR A 642 18.04 20.05 7.54
CA THR A 642 18.19 19.31 8.81
C THR A 642 19.66 18.98 9.07
N PHE A 643 20.33 18.33 8.11
CA PHE A 643 21.73 17.94 8.24
C PHE A 643 22.66 19.14 8.40
N THR A 644 22.43 20.22 7.65
CA THR A 644 23.19 21.48 7.76
C THR A 644 23.08 22.08 9.16
N ALA A 645 21.85 22.14 9.71
CA ALA A 645 21.61 22.65 11.05
C ALA A 645 22.37 21.85 12.12
N LEU A 646 22.30 20.52 12.06
CA LEU A 646 23.01 19.61 12.97
C LEU A 646 24.53 19.81 12.89
N GLN A 647 25.09 19.83 11.68
CA GLN A 647 26.54 20.03 11.45
C GLN A 647 27.02 21.40 11.94
N ARG A 648 26.29 22.47 11.66
CA ARG A 648 26.62 23.83 12.11
C ARG A 648 26.58 23.99 13.62
N LYS A 649 25.73 23.20 14.30
CA LYS A 649 25.66 23.14 15.76
C LYS A 649 26.71 22.24 16.40
N GLY A 650 27.45 21.45 15.58
CA GLY A 650 28.39 20.43 16.10
C GLY A 650 27.70 19.22 16.72
N VAL A 651 26.41 19.00 16.41
CA VAL A 651 25.69 17.80 16.82
C VAL A 651 26.16 16.62 15.97
N PRO A 652 26.54 15.47 16.58
CA PRO A 652 26.93 14.29 15.83
C PRO A 652 25.82 13.88 14.88
N SER A 653 26.10 13.84 13.58
CA SER A 653 25.10 13.51 12.59
C SER A 653 25.71 12.80 11.38
N LYS A 654 24.87 12.04 10.66
CA LYS A 654 25.19 11.35 9.42
C LYS A 654 24.06 11.64 8.41
N PHE A 655 24.40 11.69 7.12
CA PHE A 655 23.41 11.80 6.04
C PHE A 655 23.55 10.61 5.10
N LEU A 656 22.47 9.85 4.92
CA LEU A 656 22.35 8.73 3.98
C LEU A 656 21.46 9.18 2.83
N TYR A 657 22.04 9.27 1.64
CA TYR A 657 21.37 9.76 0.45
C TYR A 657 21.26 8.65 -0.62
N PHE A 658 20.04 8.41 -1.09
CA PHE A 658 19.75 7.47 -2.18
C PHE A 658 19.33 8.24 -3.44
N PRO A 659 20.21 8.47 -4.42
CA PRO A 659 19.94 9.35 -5.56
C PRO A 659 18.83 8.86 -6.49
N ASP A 660 18.46 7.60 -6.42
CA ASP A 660 17.56 6.90 -7.32
C ASP A 660 16.32 6.26 -6.60
N GLU A 661 16.13 6.58 -5.34
CA GLU A 661 14.90 6.27 -4.58
C GLU A 661 14.00 7.50 -4.46
N ASN A 662 12.71 7.25 -4.26
CA ASN A 662 11.71 8.28 -3.99
C ASN A 662 11.46 8.42 -2.47
N HIS A 663 10.26 8.85 -2.06
CA HIS A 663 9.82 8.93 -0.66
C HIS A 663 9.90 7.56 0.06
N TRP A 664 10.03 6.48 -0.69
CA TRP A 664 10.20 5.12 -0.18
C TRP A 664 11.51 4.51 -0.69
N VAL A 665 12.26 3.86 0.20
CA VAL A 665 13.42 3.05 -0.18
C VAL A 665 12.92 1.65 -0.53
N LEU A 666 12.91 1.31 -1.82
CA LEU A 666 12.23 0.12 -2.35
C LEU A 666 13.14 -0.90 -3.00
N LYS A 667 14.29 -0.47 -3.53
CA LYS A 667 15.23 -1.41 -4.17
C LYS A 667 15.83 -2.35 -3.13
N PRO A 668 15.87 -3.66 -3.38
CA PRO A 668 16.23 -4.65 -2.37
C PRO A 668 17.58 -4.39 -1.67
N GLN A 669 18.62 -4.03 -2.42
CA GLN A 669 19.93 -3.74 -1.83
C GLN A 669 19.95 -2.42 -1.05
N ASN A 670 19.16 -1.41 -1.49
CA ASN A 670 19.03 -0.15 -0.77
C ASN A 670 18.30 -0.34 0.56
N VAL A 671 17.27 -1.20 0.59
CA VAL A 671 16.57 -1.57 1.84
C VAL A 671 17.57 -2.17 2.85
N VAL A 672 18.42 -3.09 2.41
CA VAL A 672 19.45 -3.70 3.29
C VAL A 672 20.46 -2.64 3.76
N GLN A 673 20.90 -1.76 2.88
CA GLN A 673 21.80 -0.65 3.25
C GLN A 673 21.12 0.29 4.25
N TRP A 674 19.86 0.63 4.04
CA TRP A 674 19.08 1.47 4.96
C TRP A 674 19.06 0.86 6.37
N TYR A 675 18.69 -0.43 6.50
CA TYR A 675 18.66 -1.11 7.78
C TYR A 675 20.04 -1.21 8.44
N SER A 676 21.08 -1.51 7.64
CA SER A 676 22.46 -1.59 8.14
C SER A 676 22.93 -0.25 8.71
N GLU A 677 22.65 0.87 8.03
CA GLU A 677 23.01 2.20 8.48
C GLU A 677 22.19 2.64 9.70
N VAL A 678 20.90 2.35 9.72
CA VAL A 678 20.02 2.68 10.84
C VAL A 678 20.37 1.85 12.07
N THR A 679 20.44 0.52 11.98
CA THR A 679 20.78 -0.32 13.14
C THR A 679 22.21 -0.03 13.63
N GLY A 680 23.18 0.16 12.73
CA GLY A 680 24.53 0.57 13.13
C GLY A 680 24.59 1.95 13.82
N TRP A 681 23.68 2.87 13.46
CA TRP A 681 23.52 4.13 14.18
C TRP A 681 22.95 3.93 15.56
N LEU A 682 21.91 3.11 15.70
CA LEU A 682 21.32 2.75 17.00
C LEU A 682 22.35 2.10 17.91
N ASP A 683 23.07 1.07 17.43
CA ASP A 683 24.09 0.32 18.16
C ASP A 683 25.17 1.24 18.74
N ARG A 684 25.63 2.18 17.94
CA ARG A 684 26.63 3.16 18.37
C ARG A 684 26.21 3.96 19.60
N TRP A 685 24.94 4.34 19.66
CA TRP A 685 24.44 5.24 20.73
C TRP A 685 23.77 4.52 21.89
N THR A 686 23.29 3.30 21.70
CA THR A 686 22.69 2.47 22.74
C THR A 686 23.69 1.49 23.35
N GLY A 687 24.89 1.33 22.75
CA GLY A 687 25.92 0.42 23.26
C GLY A 687 25.62 -1.06 23.02
N VAL A 688 24.79 -1.39 22.03
CA VAL A 688 24.63 -2.75 21.52
C VAL A 688 25.89 -3.11 20.72
N LYS A 689 26.46 -4.29 20.93
CA LYS A 689 27.64 -4.80 20.23
C LYS A 689 27.27 -6.00 19.38
#